data_69022e67fc77947eb6de648830b73a7d
#
_entry.id   69022e67fc77947eb6de648830b73a7d
#
_cell.length_a   1.000
_cell.length_b   1.000
_cell.length_c   1.000
_cell.angle_alpha   90.00
_cell.angle_beta   90.00
_cell.angle_gamma   90.00
#
_symmetry.space_group_name_H-M   'P 1'
#
loop_
_entity.id
_entity.type
_entity.pdbx_description
1 polymer ?
#
loop_
_entity_poly.entity_id
_entity_poly.type
_entity_poly.pdbx_seq_one_letter_code
_entity_poly.pdbx_strand_id
1 'polypeptide(L)'
;MDFEKAKARAKELRDLLNYHSHKYYVEDSPEIEDYEYDMLQRELAEIEKEFPELITPDSPTQRVGGSAESMFTPVAHAVPLESLQDAFSFGEVRAFYDRVKEQFPDAEFVVEPKIDGLSVALEYENGVFVRGSTRGDGNIGEDVTANLRTVNSIPLRLKSDVTIEVRGETYMPKKVFASLVEEQEQNGEKPFKNPRNAAAGSLRQKNPKVTASRGLDIFVFNIQRYGSDEITGHKQSIDFLKTLGFKTIPFYNKFNSYDDIIAELNRIGEIRPTLPFDIDGAVIKTDSFAQRAEIGSTAKFPRWALAFKYPPEEKETTVVDIEVAVGRTGVLTPTAVFEPVLVAGSTVSRATLHNQDFINEKDIRIGDRVVIRKAGDIIPEVIKVVSHADGSEKFSLPEVCPSCGSSVIREEGEAAVRCVNPECPAQLLRNLIHFCSRDAMDIEGMGDAVLEKLVTNGFLSKPSEIYTLKKEDFMTIEGFKDKSSQNLVDAIEKSKKNDLSKLVFALGIRHVGQKAGKILAEHFGTMENIMNADLEQLTAIDGFGGIMAQSVADFFALEQSKHEIEALAAYGVNMKSLTEKIDNRFEGKVFVLTGTLPTYSRNEASEIIEKFGGKTASSVSKKTSYVLAGEEAGSKLVKAQSLGVTIINEEEFNEMIK
;
A
#
# COMPACT_ATOMS: atom_id res chain seq x y z
N MET A 1 -35.84 -34.73 3.76
CA MET A 1 -36.22 -34.76 2.30
C MET A 1 -35.47 -35.91 1.66
N ASP A 2 -36.00 -36.54 0.57
CA ASP A 2 -35.19 -37.52 -0.16
C ASP A 2 -34.11 -36.83 -0.98
N PHE A 3 -32.91 -37.43 -1.11
CA PHE A 3 -31.70 -36.84 -1.68
C PHE A 3 -31.88 -36.29 -3.09
N GLU A 4 -32.58 -36.99 -4.00
CA GLU A 4 -32.79 -36.53 -5.37
C GLU A 4 -33.70 -35.27 -5.42
N LYS A 5 -34.69 -35.18 -4.54
CA LYS A 5 -35.54 -34.00 -4.38
C LYS A 5 -34.76 -32.84 -3.75
N ALA A 6 -33.94 -33.14 -2.75
CA ALA A 6 -33.07 -32.14 -2.13
C ALA A 6 -32.08 -31.54 -3.15
N LYS A 7 -31.48 -32.38 -3.98
CA LYS A 7 -30.55 -31.97 -5.05
C LYS A 7 -31.24 -31.08 -6.10
N ALA A 8 -32.44 -31.44 -6.54
CA ALA A 8 -33.17 -30.62 -7.49
C ALA A 8 -33.57 -29.26 -6.89
N ARG A 9 -34.07 -29.27 -5.64
CA ARG A 9 -34.45 -28.02 -4.93
C ARG A 9 -33.27 -27.12 -4.60
N ALA A 10 -32.16 -27.68 -4.18
CA ALA A 10 -30.91 -26.90 -3.92
C ALA A 10 -30.43 -26.19 -5.20
N LYS A 11 -30.50 -26.87 -6.34
CA LYS A 11 -30.16 -26.25 -7.62
C LYS A 11 -31.12 -25.09 -7.96
N GLU A 12 -32.43 -25.32 -7.87
CA GLU A 12 -33.42 -24.28 -8.11
C GLU A 12 -33.21 -23.06 -7.20
N LEU A 13 -32.98 -23.26 -5.91
CA LEU A 13 -32.72 -22.20 -4.94
C LEU A 13 -31.44 -21.41 -5.26
N ARG A 14 -30.36 -22.08 -5.66
CA ARG A 14 -29.14 -21.38 -6.10
C ARG A 14 -29.39 -20.50 -7.32
N ASP A 15 -30.11 -21.03 -8.31
CA ASP A 15 -30.42 -20.28 -9.53
C ASP A 15 -31.28 -19.05 -9.19
N LEU A 16 -32.30 -19.18 -8.35
CA LEU A 16 -33.15 -18.07 -7.89
C LEU A 16 -32.39 -17.03 -7.08
N LEU A 17 -31.59 -17.46 -6.09
CA LEU A 17 -30.82 -16.57 -5.26
C LEU A 17 -29.76 -15.79 -6.05
N ASN A 18 -29.08 -16.43 -7.00
CA ASN A 18 -28.14 -15.75 -7.89
C ASN A 18 -28.84 -14.75 -8.81
N TYR A 19 -30.03 -15.09 -9.33
CA TYR A 19 -30.84 -14.17 -10.14
C TYR A 19 -31.26 -12.93 -9.34
N HIS A 20 -31.84 -13.10 -8.16
CA HIS A 20 -32.31 -11.96 -7.35
C HIS A 20 -31.17 -11.14 -6.77
N SER A 21 -30.04 -11.77 -6.42
CA SER A 21 -28.80 -11.08 -6.04
C SER A 21 -28.29 -10.19 -7.19
N HIS A 22 -28.30 -10.70 -8.43
CA HIS A 22 -27.92 -9.91 -9.60
C HIS A 22 -28.87 -8.71 -9.83
N LYS A 23 -30.19 -8.94 -9.73
CA LYS A 23 -31.21 -7.87 -9.82
C LYS A 23 -30.98 -6.78 -8.78
N TYR A 24 -30.71 -7.15 -7.54
CA TYR A 24 -30.53 -6.22 -6.44
C TYR A 24 -29.19 -5.46 -6.51
N TYR A 25 -28.04 -6.19 -6.57
CA TYR A 25 -26.71 -5.59 -6.41
C TYR A 25 -26.08 -5.08 -7.71
N VAL A 26 -26.51 -5.58 -8.87
CA VAL A 26 -25.92 -5.20 -10.17
C VAL A 26 -26.86 -4.32 -10.99
N GLU A 27 -28.16 -4.66 -11.06
CA GLU A 27 -29.14 -3.94 -11.87
C GLU A 27 -29.90 -2.86 -11.08
N ASP A 28 -29.75 -2.80 -9.75
CA ASP A 28 -30.46 -1.88 -8.85
C ASP A 28 -31.98 -1.91 -9.05
N SER A 29 -32.52 -3.09 -9.33
CA SER A 29 -33.93 -3.32 -9.67
C SER A 29 -34.48 -4.58 -8.99
N PRO A 30 -34.61 -4.61 -7.64
CA PRO A 30 -35.11 -5.76 -6.90
C PRO A 30 -36.52 -6.15 -7.32
N GLU A 31 -36.78 -7.45 -7.49
CA GLU A 31 -38.09 -8.02 -7.86
C GLU A 31 -38.76 -8.74 -6.71
N ILE A 32 -38.05 -9.00 -5.60
CA ILE A 32 -38.60 -9.57 -4.36
C ILE A 32 -38.17 -8.73 -3.15
N GLU A 33 -38.91 -8.85 -2.06
CA GLU A 33 -38.57 -8.21 -0.79
C GLU A 33 -37.38 -8.92 -0.09
N ASP A 34 -36.62 -8.19 0.74
CA ASP A 34 -35.47 -8.74 1.48
C ASP A 34 -35.86 -9.98 2.30
N TYR A 35 -37.06 -9.98 2.91
CA TYR A 35 -37.57 -11.11 3.67
C TYR A 35 -37.73 -12.38 2.81
N GLU A 36 -38.24 -12.24 1.58
CA GLU A 36 -38.40 -13.38 0.67
C GLU A 36 -37.03 -13.94 0.25
N TYR A 37 -36.07 -13.08 -0.02
CA TYR A 37 -34.69 -13.48 -0.32
C TYR A 37 -34.05 -14.25 0.84
N ASP A 38 -34.18 -13.74 2.08
CA ASP A 38 -33.67 -14.39 3.28
C ASP A 38 -34.31 -15.76 3.53
N MET A 39 -35.58 -15.92 3.24
CA MET A 39 -36.25 -17.22 3.37
C MET A 39 -35.75 -18.25 2.36
N LEU A 40 -35.49 -17.84 1.10
CA LEU A 40 -34.89 -18.72 0.08
C LEU A 40 -33.46 -19.13 0.50
N GLN A 41 -32.68 -18.19 1.02
CA GLN A 41 -31.31 -18.43 1.48
C GLN A 41 -31.30 -19.41 2.68
N ARG A 42 -32.24 -19.23 3.61
CA ARG A 42 -32.39 -20.12 4.77
C ARG A 42 -32.78 -21.54 4.34
N GLU A 43 -33.72 -21.69 3.41
CA GLU A 43 -34.11 -22.98 2.88
C GLU A 43 -32.93 -23.71 2.24
N LEU A 44 -32.11 -23.01 1.44
CA LEU A 44 -30.91 -23.57 0.85
C LEU A 44 -29.91 -24.01 1.92
N ALA A 45 -29.67 -23.18 2.94
CA ALA A 45 -28.75 -23.50 4.03
C ALA A 45 -29.19 -24.73 4.85
N GLU A 46 -30.51 -24.89 5.06
CA GLU A 46 -31.07 -26.08 5.74
C GLU A 46 -30.87 -27.35 4.90
N ILE A 47 -31.07 -27.29 3.58
CA ILE A 47 -30.82 -28.42 2.66
C ILE A 47 -29.32 -28.78 2.63
N GLU A 48 -28.45 -27.81 2.50
CA GLU A 48 -26.99 -28.02 2.47
C GLU A 48 -26.44 -28.52 3.81
N LYS A 49 -27.09 -28.18 4.92
CA LYS A 49 -26.78 -28.73 6.25
C LYS A 49 -27.20 -30.21 6.39
N GLU A 50 -28.37 -30.59 5.84
CA GLU A 50 -28.87 -31.97 5.85
C GLU A 50 -28.07 -32.84 4.87
N PHE A 51 -27.63 -32.29 3.72
CA PHE A 51 -26.89 -32.96 2.65
C PHE A 51 -25.62 -32.19 2.27
N PRO A 52 -24.52 -32.29 3.05
CA PRO A 52 -23.29 -31.53 2.82
C PRO A 52 -22.65 -31.77 1.43
N GLU A 53 -22.91 -32.90 0.81
CA GLU A 53 -22.46 -33.23 -0.56
C GLU A 53 -23.14 -32.38 -1.65
N LEU A 54 -24.19 -31.65 -1.33
CA LEU A 54 -24.85 -30.70 -2.24
C LEU A 54 -24.23 -29.30 -2.20
N ILE A 55 -23.32 -29.03 -1.26
CA ILE A 55 -22.60 -27.77 -1.20
C ILE A 55 -21.71 -27.61 -2.43
N THR A 56 -21.88 -26.50 -3.16
CA THR A 56 -21.05 -26.17 -4.32
C THR A 56 -20.24 -24.89 -4.06
N PRO A 57 -19.06 -24.71 -4.68
CA PRO A 57 -18.23 -23.51 -4.48
C PRO A 57 -18.93 -22.20 -4.85
N ASP A 58 -19.94 -22.27 -5.71
CA ASP A 58 -20.75 -21.14 -6.20
C ASP A 58 -22.06 -20.96 -5.42
N SER A 59 -22.29 -21.73 -4.34
CA SER A 59 -23.48 -21.56 -3.52
C SER A 59 -23.47 -20.21 -2.79
N PRO A 60 -24.59 -19.45 -2.81
CA PRO A 60 -24.74 -18.21 -2.04
C PRO A 60 -24.48 -18.38 -0.54
N THR A 61 -24.69 -19.58 0.02
CA THR A 61 -24.40 -19.90 1.43
C THR A 61 -22.91 -19.91 1.75
N GLN A 62 -22.04 -20.05 0.73
CA GLN A 62 -20.58 -20.05 0.89
C GLN A 62 -19.96 -18.64 0.83
N ARG A 63 -20.74 -17.57 0.64
CA ARG A 63 -20.21 -16.20 0.58
C ARG A 63 -19.49 -15.77 1.87
N VAL A 64 -19.93 -16.23 3.02
CA VAL A 64 -19.40 -15.86 4.35
C VAL A 64 -18.75 -17.07 5.05
N GLY A 65 -18.26 -18.03 4.28
CA GLY A 65 -17.53 -19.20 4.77
C GLY A 65 -16.03 -18.98 4.72
N GLY A 66 -15.36 -18.97 5.87
CA GLY A 66 -13.89 -18.90 5.95
C GLY A 66 -13.43 -18.75 7.39
N SER A 67 -12.29 -19.37 7.73
CA SER A 67 -11.59 -19.16 9.00
C SER A 67 -10.74 -17.88 8.91
N ALA A 68 -10.51 -17.22 10.05
CA ALA A 68 -9.58 -16.09 10.10
C ALA A 68 -8.16 -16.56 9.78
N GLU A 69 -7.56 -16.00 8.75
CA GLU A 69 -6.19 -16.29 8.34
C GLU A 69 -5.19 -15.41 9.10
N SER A 70 -4.00 -15.95 9.36
CA SER A 70 -2.94 -15.18 10.03
C SER A 70 -2.22 -14.22 9.09
N MET A 71 -2.07 -14.59 7.79
CA MET A 71 -1.45 -13.80 6.71
C MET A 71 -2.12 -14.14 5.38
N PHE A 72 -2.12 -13.16 4.45
CA PHE A 72 -2.56 -13.39 3.08
C PHE A 72 -1.45 -14.06 2.25
N THR A 73 -1.83 -15.05 1.44
CA THR A 73 -0.90 -15.74 0.55
C THR A 73 -0.55 -14.83 -0.64
N PRO A 74 0.74 -14.66 -1.01
CA PRO A 74 1.11 -13.94 -2.22
C PRO A 74 0.60 -14.66 -3.47
N VAL A 75 0.10 -13.89 -4.45
CA VAL A 75 -0.37 -14.36 -5.76
C VAL A 75 0.38 -13.64 -6.87
N ALA A 76 1.07 -14.37 -7.73
CA ALA A 76 1.65 -13.81 -8.94
C ALA A 76 0.56 -13.62 -10.00
N HIS A 77 0.48 -12.42 -10.59
CA HIS A 77 -0.46 -12.14 -11.68
C HIS A 77 0.03 -12.74 -12.99
N ALA A 78 -0.82 -13.49 -13.68
CA ALA A 78 -0.51 -14.02 -15.02
C ALA A 78 -0.31 -12.89 -16.06
N VAL A 79 -1.09 -11.81 -15.90
CA VAL A 79 -0.92 -10.57 -16.67
C VAL A 79 -0.69 -9.43 -15.68
N PRO A 80 0.40 -8.63 -15.80
CA PRO A 80 0.67 -7.54 -14.87
C PRO A 80 -0.48 -6.54 -14.77
N LEU A 81 -0.81 -6.14 -13.55
CA LEU A 81 -1.81 -5.11 -13.26
C LEU A 81 -1.17 -3.73 -13.28
N GLU A 82 -0.85 -3.23 -14.48
CA GLU A 82 -0.14 -1.98 -14.69
C GLU A 82 -0.85 -0.78 -14.07
N SER A 83 -0.07 0.18 -13.58
CA SER A 83 -0.56 1.51 -13.20
C SER A 83 -0.77 2.36 -14.45
N LEU A 84 -1.50 3.48 -14.34
CA LEU A 84 -1.69 4.41 -15.43
C LEU A 84 -0.77 5.62 -15.28
N GLN A 85 -0.43 6.26 -16.41
CA GLN A 85 0.20 7.56 -16.40
C GLN A 85 -0.84 8.62 -16.06
N ASP A 86 -0.55 9.47 -15.07
CA ASP A 86 -1.41 10.59 -14.73
C ASP A 86 -1.19 11.79 -15.67
N ALA A 87 -2.26 12.54 -15.94
CA ALA A 87 -2.27 13.82 -16.64
C ALA A 87 -3.11 14.82 -15.83
N PHE A 88 -2.62 16.05 -15.70
CA PHE A 88 -3.21 17.11 -14.87
C PHE A 88 -3.69 18.31 -15.69
N SER A 89 -3.53 18.24 -17.00
CA SER A 89 -3.92 19.31 -17.92
C SER A 89 -4.49 18.79 -19.23
N PHE A 90 -5.35 19.57 -19.86
CA PHE A 90 -5.85 19.25 -21.20
C PHE A 90 -4.73 19.29 -22.26
N GLY A 91 -3.63 19.99 -22.02
CA GLY A 91 -2.45 19.95 -22.87
C GLY A 91 -1.78 18.58 -22.89
N GLU A 92 -1.71 17.91 -21.73
CA GLU A 92 -1.19 16.52 -21.64
C GLU A 92 -2.14 15.52 -22.30
N VAL A 93 -3.46 15.72 -22.17
CA VAL A 93 -4.46 14.91 -22.91
C VAL A 93 -4.29 15.11 -24.42
N ARG A 94 -4.04 16.35 -24.87
CA ARG A 94 -3.77 16.65 -26.28
C ARG A 94 -2.53 15.92 -26.77
N ALA A 95 -1.44 15.99 -26.02
CA ALA A 95 -0.20 15.30 -26.38
C ALA A 95 -0.38 13.77 -26.47
N PHE A 96 -1.18 13.18 -25.58
CA PHE A 96 -1.54 11.77 -25.65
C PHE A 96 -2.37 11.47 -26.90
N TYR A 97 -3.42 12.26 -27.16
CA TYR A 97 -4.30 12.09 -28.31
C TYR A 97 -3.53 12.21 -29.63
N ASP A 98 -2.73 13.28 -29.81
CA ASP A 98 -1.97 13.53 -31.04
C ASP A 98 -0.94 12.41 -31.28
N ARG A 99 -0.24 11.93 -30.26
CA ARG A 99 0.70 10.80 -30.35
C ARG A 99 0.03 9.53 -30.86
N VAL A 100 -1.17 9.19 -30.35
CA VAL A 100 -1.90 8.00 -30.80
C VAL A 100 -2.42 8.20 -32.22
N LYS A 101 -2.96 9.37 -32.53
CA LYS A 101 -3.49 9.72 -33.87
C LYS A 101 -2.41 9.82 -34.94
N GLU A 102 -1.20 10.21 -34.59
CA GLU A 102 -0.05 10.20 -35.51
C GLU A 102 0.28 8.78 -35.99
N GLN A 103 0.20 7.80 -35.09
CA GLN A 103 0.44 6.38 -35.41
C GLN A 103 -0.81 5.72 -36.03
N PHE A 104 -2.00 6.06 -35.53
CA PHE A 104 -3.29 5.49 -35.95
C PHE A 104 -4.32 6.60 -36.16
N PRO A 105 -4.42 7.19 -37.37
CA PRO A 105 -5.35 8.28 -37.66
C PRO A 105 -6.82 7.93 -37.41
N ASP A 106 -7.18 6.66 -37.51
CA ASP A 106 -8.53 6.10 -37.27
C ASP A 106 -8.79 5.69 -35.81
N ALA A 107 -7.82 5.86 -34.91
CA ALA A 107 -7.98 5.44 -33.52
C ALA A 107 -9.20 6.10 -32.86
N GLU A 108 -9.96 5.28 -32.13
CA GLU A 108 -11.05 5.71 -31.27
C GLU A 108 -10.65 5.53 -29.80
N PHE A 109 -11.23 6.34 -28.93
CA PHE A 109 -10.91 6.36 -27.51
C PHE A 109 -12.16 6.13 -26.67
N VAL A 110 -12.03 5.33 -25.62
CA VAL A 110 -13.07 5.17 -24.60
C VAL A 110 -12.70 6.03 -23.39
N VAL A 111 -13.66 6.82 -22.94
CA VAL A 111 -13.53 7.62 -21.70
C VAL A 111 -14.41 7.01 -20.63
N GLU A 112 -13.82 6.76 -19.47
CA GLU A 112 -14.47 6.11 -18.34
C GLU A 112 -14.10 6.79 -17.02
N PRO A 113 -14.96 6.71 -15.95
CA PRO A 113 -14.62 7.25 -14.65
C PRO A 113 -13.51 6.43 -14.01
N LYS A 114 -12.57 7.09 -13.35
CA LYS A 114 -11.53 6.46 -12.54
C LYS A 114 -12.02 6.30 -11.11
N ILE A 115 -12.53 5.11 -10.81
CA ILE A 115 -13.06 4.79 -9.48
C ILE A 115 -11.95 4.87 -8.44
N ASP A 116 -12.23 5.47 -7.29
CA ASP A 116 -11.29 5.59 -6.17
C ASP A 116 -11.50 4.48 -5.15
N GLY A 117 -10.78 3.39 -5.32
CA GLY A 117 -10.90 2.18 -4.50
C GLY A 117 -9.60 1.38 -4.40
N LEU A 118 -9.73 0.07 -4.37
CA LEU A 118 -8.64 -0.91 -4.38
C LEU A 118 -8.78 -1.83 -5.59
N SER A 119 -7.76 -1.83 -6.44
CA SER A 119 -7.73 -2.65 -7.66
C SER A 119 -7.54 -4.13 -7.33
N VAL A 120 -8.39 -4.97 -7.93
CA VAL A 120 -8.38 -6.42 -7.76
C VAL A 120 -8.48 -7.14 -9.10
N ALA A 121 -7.89 -8.34 -9.17
CA ALA A 121 -8.12 -9.31 -10.22
C ALA A 121 -9.11 -10.37 -9.73
N LEU A 122 -10.02 -10.81 -10.58
CA LEU A 122 -10.98 -11.87 -10.34
C LEU A 122 -10.81 -12.95 -11.41
N GLU A 123 -10.54 -14.17 -10.97
CA GLU A 123 -10.36 -15.33 -11.86
C GLU A 123 -11.56 -16.24 -11.79
N TYR A 124 -12.04 -16.64 -12.98
CA TYR A 124 -13.14 -17.57 -13.15
C TYR A 124 -12.70 -18.74 -14.02
N GLU A 125 -13.05 -19.94 -13.60
CA GLU A 125 -12.88 -21.17 -14.38
C GLU A 125 -14.26 -21.79 -14.65
N ASN A 126 -14.57 -22.03 -15.93
CA ASN A 126 -15.86 -22.57 -16.34
C ASN A 126 -17.06 -21.82 -15.69
N GLY A 127 -16.94 -20.49 -15.64
CA GLY A 127 -17.96 -19.61 -15.08
C GLY A 127 -17.99 -19.52 -13.55
N VAL A 128 -17.18 -20.28 -12.81
CA VAL A 128 -17.14 -20.28 -11.33
C VAL A 128 -16.00 -19.40 -10.84
N PHE A 129 -16.26 -18.53 -9.85
CA PHE A 129 -15.25 -17.71 -9.19
C PHE A 129 -14.30 -18.58 -8.37
N VAL A 130 -13.02 -18.63 -8.77
CA VAL A 130 -12.00 -19.47 -8.14
C VAL A 130 -11.03 -18.68 -7.28
N ARG A 131 -10.60 -17.50 -7.73
CA ARG A 131 -9.61 -16.69 -7.01
C ARG A 131 -9.83 -15.20 -7.21
N GLY A 132 -9.53 -14.44 -6.14
CA GLY A 132 -9.45 -12.99 -6.19
C GLY A 132 -8.22 -12.47 -5.46
N SER A 133 -7.49 -11.56 -6.10
CA SER A 133 -6.23 -11.02 -5.56
C SER A 133 -6.16 -9.51 -5.67
N THR A 134 -5.46 -8.86 -4.74
CA THR A 134 -5.15 -7.43 -4.82
C THR A 134 -4.08 -7.18 -5.88
N ARG A 135 -3.99 -5.95 -6.38
CA ARG A 135 -2.96 -5.56 -7.36
C ARG A 135 -1.54 -5.76 -6.81
N GLY A 136 -1.31 -5.49 -5.50
CA GLY A 136 0.03 -5.45 -4.94
C GLY A 136 0.94 -4.44 -5.66
N ASP A 137 2.14 -4.88 -6.04
CA ASP A 137 3.11 -4.09 -6.83
C ASP A 137 2.83 -4.12 -8.35
N GLY A 138 1.78 -4.81 -8.76
CA GLY A 138 1.40 -5.02 -10.15
C GLY A 138 1.81 -6.38 -10.70
N ASN A 139 2.80 -7.06 -10.12
CA ASN A 139 3.22 -8.41 -10.48
C ASN A 139 2.80 -9.44 -9.42
N ILE A 140 2.85 -9.05 -8.14
CA ILE A 140 2.49 -9.92 -7.02
C ILE A 140 1.47 -9.17 -6.16
N GLY A 141 0.31 -9.79 -5.95
CA GLY A 141 -0.74 -9.32 -5.06
C GLY A 141 -0.92 -10.24 -3.85
N GLU A 142 -1.98 -10.02 -3.10
CA GLU A 142 -2.40 -10.84 -1.94
C GLU A 142 -3.69 -11.58 -2.30
N ASP A 143 -3.77 -12.87 -1.96
CA ASP A 143 -5.01 -13.63 -2.08
C ASP A 143 -6.05 -13.11 -1.07
N VAL A 144 -7.13 -12.55 -1.59
CA VAL A 144 -8.25 -12.03 -0.80
C VAL A 144 -9.57 -12.68 -1.23
N THR A 145 -9.49 -13.90 -1.78
CA THR A 145 -10.63 -14.64 -2.32
C THR A 145 -11.78 -14.75 -1.32
N ALA A 146 -11.50 -15.15 -0.08
CA ALA A 146 -12.52 -15.29 0.96
C ALA A 146 -13.23 -13.96 1.26
N ASN A 147 -12.50 -12.84 1.22
CA ASN A 147 -13.05 -11.50 1.43
C ASN A 147 -13.86 -11.02 0.21
N LEU A 148 -13.36 -11.22 -1.01
CA LEU A 148 -14.07 -10.85 -2.24
C LEU A 148 -15.36 -11.65 -2.42
N ARG A 149 -15.43 -12.90 -1.97
CA ARG A 149 -16.69 -13.68 -1.96
C ARG A 149 -17.81 -13.00 -1.17
N THR A 150 -17.47 -12.18 -0.17
CA THR A 150 -18.46 -11.44 0.64
C THR A 150 -19.01 -10.19 -0.06
N VAL A 151 -18.40 -9.75 -1.14
CA VAL A 151 -18.88 -8.61 -1.95
C VAL A 151 -20.02 -9.09 -2.84
N ASN A 152 -21.24 -8.67 -2.53
CA ASN A 152 -22.45 -9.22 -3.15
C ASN A 152 -22.56 -8.96 -4.66
N SER A 153 -21.98 -7.89 -5.17
CA SER A 153 -21.94 -7.56 -6.60
C SER A 153 -20.91 -8.38 -7.40
N ILE A 154 -20.08 -9.20 -6.74
CA ILE A 154 -19.22 -10.17 -7.40
C ILE A 154 -20.02 -11.45 -7.62
N PRO A 155 -20.31 -11.86 -8.88
CA PRO A 155 -21.00 -13.11 -9.15
C PRO A 155 -20.10 -14.29 -8.76
N LEU A 156 -20.59 -15.21 -7.93
CA LEU A 156 -19.88 -16.46 -7.65
C LEU A 156 -19.92 -17.42 -8.84
N ARG A 157 -20.94 -17.25 -9.71
CA ARG A 157 -21.07 -17.92 -10.99
C ARG A 157 -21.50 -16.93 -12.08
N LEU A 158 -20.79 -16.96 -13.21
CA LEU A 158 -21.12 -16.17 -14.39
C LEU A 158 -22.34 -16.74 -15.13
N LYS A 159 -23.00 -15.92 -15.93
CA LYS A 159 -24.13 -16.34 -16.78
C LYS A 159 -23.73 -17.28 -17.93
N SER A 160 -22.42 -17.47 -18.15
CA SER A 160 -21.87 -18.39 -19.16
C SER A 160 -20.66 -19.12 -18.59
N ASP A 161 -20.44 -20.37 -19.01
CA ASP A 161 -19.32 -21.22 -18.58
C ASP A 161 -18.03 -20.83 -19.32
N VAL A 162 -17.48 -19.66 -18.99
CA VAL A 162 -16.23 -19.15 -19.58
C VAL A 162 -15.11 -19.16 -18.55
N THR A 163 -13.88 -19.37 -19.03
CA THR A 163 -12.66 -19.17 -18.23
C THR A 163 -12.10 -17.81 -18.57
N ILE A 164 -12.09 -16.90 -17.58
CA ILE A 164 -11.73 -15.50 -17.77
C ILE A 164 -11.09 -14.91 -16.52
N GLU A 165 -10.14 -14.02 -16.71
CA GLU A 165 -9.61 -13.15 -15.66
C GLU A 165 -9.98 -11.70 -15.96
N VAL A 166 -10.57 -11.02 -14.99
CA VAL A 166 -11.02 -9.64 -15.12
C VAL A 166 -10.41 -8.76 -14.04
N ARG A 167 -10.30 -7.47 -14.33
CA ARG A 167 -9.85 -6.46 -13.38
C ARG A 167 -11.01 -5.56 -13.00
N GLY A 168 -11.15 -5.30 -11.71
CA GLY A 168 -12.11 -4.37 -11.15
C GLY A 168 -11.49 -3.46 -10.09
N GLU A 169 -12.29 -2.48 -9.66
CA GLU A 169 -11.98 -1.63 -8.52
C GLU A 169 -13.01 -1.86 -7.43
N THR A 170 -12.59 -2.41 -6.31
CA THR A 170 -13.43 -2.56 -5.11
C THR A 170 -13.46 -1.24 -4.38
N TYR A 171 -14.64 -0.73 -4.07
CA TYR A 171 -14.84 0.58 -3.45
C TYR A 171 -15.86 0.50 -2.32
N MET A 172 -15.93 1.56 -1.51
CA MET A 172 -16.97 1.73 -0.50
C MET A 172 -17.92 2.83 -0.96
N PRO A 173 -19.24 2.55 -1.13
CA PRO A 173 -20.25 3.56 -1.44
C PRO A 173 -20.25 4.68 -0.39
N LYS A 174 -20.46 5.94 -0.80
CA LYS A 174 -20.49 7.12 0.09
C LYS A 174 -21.43 6.96 1.28
N LYS A 175 -22.62 6.43 1.04
CA LYS A 175 -23.63 6.18 2.09
C LYS A 175 -23.13 5.18 3.11
N VAL A 176 -22.51 4.08 2.67
CA VAL A 176 -21.94 3.04 3.54
C VAL A 176 -20.79 3.60 4.35
N PHE A 177 -19.93 4.38 3.72
CA PHE A 177 -18.80 5.05 4.41
C PHE A 177 -19.27 5.98 5.53
N ALA A 178 -20.29 6.81 5.27
CA ALA A 178 -20.86 7.71 6.27
C ALA A 178 -21.39 6.95 7.50
N SER A 179 -22.13 5.86 7.28
CA SER A 179 -22.63 5.01 8.37
C SER A 179 -21.51 4.32 9.15
N LEU A 180 -20.45 3.88 8.45
CA LEU A 180 -19.28 3.25 9.08
C LEU A 180 -18.50 4.22 9.97
N VAL A 181 -18.31 5.46 9.51
CA VAL A 181 -17.64 6.51 10.30
C VAL A 181 -18.45 6.80 11.58
N GLU A 182 -19.76 6.95 11.46
CA GLU A 182 -20.65 7.18 12.61
C GLU A 182 -20.58 6.02 13.63
N GLU A 183 -20.59 4.76 13.16
CA GLU A 183 -20.42 3.58 14.02
C GLU A 183 -19.07 3.59 14.75
N GLN A 184 -17.98 3.90 14.05
CA GLN A 184 -16.64 3.97 14.64
C GLN A 184 -16.53 5.07 15.70
N GLU A 185 -17.12 6.25 15.45
CA GLU A 185 -17.16 7.35 16.42
C GLU A 185 -17.96 6.97 17.68
N GLN A 186 -19.12 6.30 17.51
CA GLN A 186 -19.94 5.82 18.63
C GLN A 186 -19.21 4.77 19.48
N ASN A 187 -18.40 3.92 18.84
CA ASN A 187 -17.60 2.90 19.52
C ASN A 187 -16.27 3.43 20.10
N GLY A 188 -15.94 4.72 19.91
CA GLY A 188 -14.68 5.31 20.33
C GLY A 188 -13.47 4.82 19.52
N GLU A 189 -13.71 4.27 18.34
CA GLU A 189 -12.67 3.84 17.41
C GLU A 189 -12.18 5.03 16.56
N LYS A 190 -10.95 4.93 16.04
CA LYS A 190 -10.44 5.93 15.11
C LYS A 190 -11.11 5.76 13.73
N PRO A 191 -11.91 6.73 13.25
CA PRO A 191 -12.63 6.60 12.01
C PRO A 191 -11.68 6.58 10.79
N PHE A 192 -12.10 5.91 9.73
CA PHE A 192 -11.42 5.97 8.45
C PHE A 192 -11.45 7.39 7.87
N LYS A 193 -10.37 7.76 7.19
CA LYS A 193 -10.23 9.13 6.66
C LYS A 193 -10.99 9.37 5.35
N ASN A 194 -11.16 8.34 4.54
CA ASN A 194 -11.86 8.41 3.25
C ASN A 194 -12.38 7.02 2.82
N PRO A 195 -13.32 6.95 1.85
CA PRO A 195 -13.89 5.70 1.34
C PRO A 195 -12.85 4.72 0.78
N ARG A 196 -11.81 5.20 0.09
CA ARG A 196 -10.72 4.37 -0.45
C ARG A 196 -9.97 3.63 0.66
N ASN A 197 -9.54 4.35 1.71
CA ASN A 197 -8.85 3.74 2.84
C ASN A 197 -9.76 2.76 3.59
N ALA A 198 -11.05 3.08 3.71
CA ALA A 198 -12.05 2.20 4.29
C ALA A 198 -12.23 0.92 3.45
N ALA A 199 -12.30 1.03 2.13
CA ALA A 199 -12.39 -0.12 1.22
C ALA A 199 -11.14 -1.00 1.33
N ALA A 200 -9.94 -0.42 1.23
CA ALA A 200 -8.66 -1.15 1.31
C ALA A 200 -8.49 -1.84 2.67
N GLY A 201 -8.77 -1.14 3.77
CA GLY A 201 -8.70 -1.70 5.13
C GLY A 201 -9.75 -2.78 5.39
N SER A 202 -10.93 -2.67 4.79
CA SER A 202 -12.01 -3.66 4.91
C SER A 202 -11.74 -4.91 4.07
N LEU A 203 -11.20 -4.76 2.86
CA LEU A 203 -10.89 -5.91 2.00
C LEU A 203 -9.72 -6.75 2.55
N ARG A 204 -8.81 -6.14 3.30
CA ARG A 204 -7.65 -6.82 3.91
C ARG A 204 -7.88 -7.24 5.37
N GLN A 205 -9.13 -7.49 5.77
CA GLN A 205 -9.46 -8.04 7.08
C GLN A 205 -9.12 -9.53 7.15
N LYS A 206 -8.49 -9.96 8.24
CA LYS A 206 -8.17 -11.38 8.48
C LYS A 206 -9.42 -12.25 8.62
N ASN A 207 -10.53 -11.67 9.04
CA ASN A 207 -11.81 -12.34 9.20
C ASN A 207 -12.81 -11.89 8.12
N PRO A 208 -13.20 -12.73 7.16
CA PRO A 208 -14.13 -12.39 6.09
C PRO A 208 -15.50 -11.88 6.58
N LYS A 209 -15.93 -12.27 7.80
CA LYS A 209 -17.18 -11.76 8.40
C LYS A 209 -17.13 -10.25 8.64
N VAL A 210 -15.95 -9.71 8.97
CA VAL A 210 -15.77 -8.26 9.11
C VAL A 210 -15.85 -7.58 7.74
N THR A 211 -15.27 -8.18 6.70
CA THR A 211 -15.42 -7.66 5.32
C THR A 211 -16.88 -7.67 4.88
N ALA A 212 -17.62 -8.73 5.18
CA ALA A 212 -19.04 -8.86 4.86
C ALA A 212 -19.90 -7.73 5.46
N SER A 213 -19.61 -7.32 6.71
CA SER A 213 -20.34 -6.22 7.37
C SER A 213 -19.99 -4.82 6.84
N ARG A 214 -18.96 -4.68 6.00
CA ARG A 214 -18.45 -3.39 5.51
C ARG A 214 -19.14 -2.88 4.24
N GLY A 215 -20.04 -3.64 3.64
CA GLY A 215 -20.85 -3.21 2.49
C GLY A 215 -20.03 -2.75 1.28
N LEU A 216 -18.91 -3.44 0.99
CA LEU A 216 -18.08 -3.15 -0.17
C LEU A 216 -18.81 -3.46 -1.47
N ASP A 217 -18.43 -2.75 -2.53
CA ASP A 217 -18.97 -2.92 -3.88
C ASP A 217 -17.81 -2.93 -4.90
N ILE A 218 -18.08 -3.32 -6.15
CA ILE A 218 -17.06 -3.40 -7.22
C ILE A 218 -17.59 -2.87 -8.54
N PHE A 219 -16.72 -2.24 -9.32
CA PHE A 219 -16.89 -2.07 -10.75
C PHE A 219 -15.81 -2.82 -11.52
N VAL A 220 -16.22 -3.68 -12.45
CA VAL A 220 -15.30 -4.37 -13.37
C VAL A 220 -15.13 -3.52 -14.63
N PHE A 221 -13.87 -3.32 -15.06
CA PHE A 221 -13.54 -2.39 -16.15
C PHE A 221 -12.53 -2.92 -17.16
N ASN A 222 -12.01 -4.14 -17.00
CA ASN A 222 -11.05 -4.69 -17.95
C ASN A 222 -11.05 -6.21 -17.95
N ILE A 223 -10.86 -6.80 -19.13
CA ILE A 223 -10.51 -8.21 -19.28
C ILE A 223 -8.99 -8.31 -19.27
N GLN A 224 -8.43 -9.10 -18.35
CA GLN A 224 -6.99 -9.36 -18.27
C GLN A 224 -6.58 -10.56 -19.12
N ARG A 225 -7.39 -11.62 -19.09
CA ARG A 225 -7.16 -12.83 -19.87
C ARG A 225 -8.48 -13.46 -20.29
N TYR A 226 -8.61 -13.74 -21.56
CA TYR A 226 -9.73 -14.47 -22.15
C TYR A 226 -9.27 -15.15 -23.45
N GLY A 227 -9.62 -16.42 -23.62
CA GLY A 227 -9.14 -17.26 -24.72
C GLY A 227 -9.91 -17.12 -26.04
N SER A 228 -10.50 -15.96 -26.35
CA SER A 228 -11.24 -15.71 -27.58
C SER A 228 -10.78 -14.42 -28.26
N ASP A 229 -10.60 -14.47 -29.57
CA ASP A 229 -10.24 -13.33 -30.43
C ASP A 229 -11.45 -12.53 -30.93
N GLU A 230 -12.67 -12.89 -30.49
CA GLU A 230 -13.92 -12.22 -30.93
C GLU A 230 -14.05 -10.80 -30.37
N ILE A 231 -13.39 -10.51 -29.25
CA ILE A 231 -13.41 -9.20 -28.59
C ILE A 231 -12.20 -8.40 -29.05
N THR A 232 -12.44 -7.41 -29.92
CA THR A 232 -11.38 -6.63 -30.56
C THR A 232 -11.21 -5.22 -30.00
N GLY A 233 -12.14 -4.76 -29.14
CA GLY A 233 -12.13 -3.41 -28.59
C GLY A 233 -12.56 -3.34 -27.13
N HIS A 234 -12.15 -2.27 -26.47
CA HIS A 234 -12.40 -2.06 -25.04
C HIS A 234 -13.90 -1.88 -24.75
N LYS A 235 -14.59 -1.05 -25.52
CA LYS A 235 -16.04 -0.88 -25.35
C LYS A 235 -16.78 -2.21 -25.49
N GLN A 236 -16.43 -3.00 -26.51
CA GLN A 236 -16.99 -4.33 -26.72
C GLN A 236 -16.69 -5.26 -25.52
N SER A 237 -15.50 -5.16 -24.94
CA SER A 237 -15.13 -5.97 -23.77
C SER A 237 -16.00 -5.64 -22.54
N ILE A 238 -16.31 -4.36 -22.30
CA ILE A 238 -17.21 -3.96 -21.19
C ILE A 238 -18.64 -4.46 -21.47
N ASP A 239 -19.13 -4.33 -22.71
CA ASP A 239 -20.44 -4.84 -23.10
C ASP A 239 -20.51 -6.37 -22.90
N PHE A 240 -19.47 -7.10 -23.25
CA PHE A 240 -19.37 -8.55 -23.01
C PHE A 240 -19.38 -8.88 -21.49
N LEU A 241 -18.60 -8.17 -20.68
CA LEU A 241 -18.60 -8.35 -19.22
C LEU A 241 -19.99 -8.20 -18.61
N LYS A 242 -20.81 -7.27 -19.10
CA LYS A 242 -22.22 -7.13 -18.68
C LYS A 242 -23.05 -8.38 -19.00
N THR A 243 -22.83 -8.99 -20.18
CA THR A 243 -23.57 -10.23 -20.55
C THR A 243 -23.21 -11.39 -19.63
N LEU A 244 -21.99 -11.41 -19.08
CA LEU A 244 -21.54 -12.40 -18.11
C LEU A 244 -22.09 -12.18 -16.69
N GLY A 245 -22.69 -11.02 -16.41
CA GLY A 245 -23.28 -10.69 -15.11
C GLY A 245 -22.42 -9.83 -14.20
N PHE A 246 -21.33 -9.27 -14.69
CA PHE A 246 -20.52 -8.34 -13.90
C PHE A 246 -21.19 -6.97 -13.77
N LYS A 247 -21.01 -6.35 -12.61
CA LYS A 247 -21.25 -4.93 -12.41
C LYS A 247 -20.09 -4.15 -13.03
N THR A 248 -20.33 -3.51 -14.17
CA THR A 248 -19.30 -2.76 -14.90
C THR A 248 -19.34 -1.28 -14.58
N ILE A 249 -18.28 -0.54 -14.93
CA ILE A 249 -18.28 0.93 -14.85
C ILE A 249 -19.51 1.54 -15.50
N PRO A 250 -20.07 2.61 -14.92
CA PRO A 250 -21.39 3.14 -15.35
C PRO A 250 -21.37 3.87 -16.69
N PHE A 251 -20.24 4.50 -17.05
CA PHE A 251 -20.08 5.20 -18.34
C PHE A 251 -18.77 4.81 -18.99
N TYR A 252 -18.78 4.55 -20.29
CA TYR A 252 -17.63 4.16 -21.12
C TYR A 252 -17.92 4.51 -22.58
N ASN A 253 -18.17 5.79 -22.83
CA ASN A 253 -18.48 6.29 -24.15
C ASN A 253 -17.23 6.32 -25.04
N LYS A 254 -17.45 6.06 -26.34
CA LYS A 254 -16.39 6.02 -27.35
C LYS A 254 -16.41 7.29 -28.17
N PHE A 255 -15.22 7.86 -28.42
CA PHE A 255 -15.00 9.12 -29.09
C PHE A 255 -13.87 9.00 -30.11
N ASN A 256 -13.91 9.80 -31.18
CA ASN A 256 -12.89 9.86 -32.20
C ASN A 256 -12.23 11.25 -32.31
N SER A 257 -12.82 12.28 -31.70
CA SER A 257 -12.27 13.65 -31.70
C SER A 257 -11.76 14.06 -30.32
N TYR A 258 -10.76 14.93 -30.32
CA TYR A 258 -10.22 15.51 -29.08
C TYR A 258 -11.27 16.31 -28.32
N ASP A 259 -12.05 17.13 -29.05
CA ASP A 259 -13.03 18.02 -28.43
C ASP A 259 -14.15 17.25 -27.70
N ASP A 260 -14.59 16.14 -28.28
CA ASP A 260 -15.58 15.26 -27.64
C ASP A 260 -15.00 14.59 -26.38
N ILE A 261 -13.72 14.19 -26.40
CA ILE A 261 -13.03 13.67 -25.23
C ILE A 261 -13.01 14.72 -24.12
N ILE A 262 -12.64 15.96 -24.43
CA ILE A 262 -12.63 17.06 -23.45
C ILE A 262 -14.02 17.35 -22.92
N ALA A 263 -15.03 17.37 -23.78
CA ALA A 263 -16.42 17.54 -23.36
C ALA A 263 -16.87 16.44 -22.36
N GLU A 264 -16.50 15.18 -22.62
CA GLU A 264 -16.82 14.08 -21.72
C GLU A 264 -16.04 14.17 -20.39
N LEU A 265 -14.75 14.56 -20.43
CA LEU A 265 -13.97 14.81 -19.21
C LEU A 265 -14.63 15.89 -18.35
N ASN A 266 -15.05 16.99 -18.96
CA ASN A 266 -15.76 18.07 -18.25
C ASN A 266 -17.08 17.56 -17.67
N ARG A 267 -17.89 16.83 -18.44
CA ARG A 267 -19.15 16.23 -17.99
C ARG A 267 -18.94 15.32 -16.76
N ILE A 268 -17.94 14.44 -16.81
CA ILE A 268 -17.61 13.55 -15.68
C ILE A 268 -17.20 14.38 -14.46
N GLY A 269 -16.41 15.45 -14.66
CA GLY A 269 -16.01 16.39 -13.59
C GLY A 269 -17.21 17.06 -12.92
N GLU A 270 -18.19 17.52 -13.72
CA GLU A 270 -19.42 18.17 -13.24
C GLU A 270 -20.30 17.22 -12.41
N ILE A 271 -20.47 15.97 -12.85
CA ILE A 271 -21.31 14.99 -12.14
C ILE A 271 -20.59 14.34 -10.96
N ARG A 272 -19.24 14.43 -10.84
CA ARG A 272 -18.44 13.83 -9.77
C ARG A 272 -19.02 14.01 -8.36
N PRO A 273 -19.48 15.20 -7.93
CA PRO A 273 -20.06 15.39 -6.60
C PRO A 273 -21.35 14.59 -6.35
N THR A 274 -22.12 14.29 -7.41
CA THR A 274 -23.43 13.64 -7.34
C THR A 274 -23.34 12.11 -7.38
N LEU A 275 -22.18 11.56 -7.73
CA LEU A 275 -21.99 10.11 -7.81
C LEU A 275 -22.07 9.47 -6.41
N PRO A 276 -22.70 8.29 -6.27
CA PRO A 276 -22.79 7.57 -5.00
C PRO A 276 -21.46 6.91 -4.58
N PHE A 277 -20.41 7.07 -5.38
CA PHE A 277 -19.04 6.59 -5.16
C PHE A 277 -18.04 7.69 -5.49
N ASP A 278 -16.81 7.57 -5.01
CA ASP A 278 -15.76 8.53 -5.32
C ASP A 278 -15.00 8.14 -6.60
N ILE A 279 -14.61 9.17 -7.35
CA ILE A 279 -13.70 9.07 -8.49
C ILE A 279 -12.56 10.08 -8.30
N ASP A 280 -11.34 9.68 -8.61
CA ASP A 280 -10.15 10.55 -8.53
C ASP A 280 -9.74 11.12 -9.90
N GLY A 281 -10.52 10.80 -10.95
CA GLY A 281 -10.24 11.22 -12.31
C GLY A 281 -11.16 10.56 -13.33
N ALA A 282 -10.71 10.58 -14.58
CA ALA A 282 -11.25 9.79 -15.68
C ALA A 282 -10.11 9.10 -16.42
N VAL A 283 -10.39 7.96 -17.05
CA VAL A 283 -9.40 7.21 -17.84
C VAL A 283 -9.76 7.29 -19.30
N ILE A 284 -8.78 7.65 -20.13
CA ILE A 284 -8.88 7.65 -21.58
C ILE A 284 -8.09 6.45 -22.08
N LYS A 285 -8.71 5.57 -22.84
CA LYS A 285 -8.10 4.36 -23.38
C LYS A 285 -8.29 4.30 -24.91
N THR A 286 -7.26 3.95 -25.66
CA THR A 286 -7.42 3.55 -27.06
C THR A 286 -8.35 2.34 -27.12
N ASP A 287 -9.39 2.36 -27.96
CA ASP A 287 -10.40 1.29 -27.98
C ASP A 287 -9.88 -0.02 -28.55
N SER A 288 -9.24 -0.01 -29.72
CA SER A 288 -8.78 -1.21 -30.43
C SER A 288 -7.64 -1.93 -29.70
N PHE A 289 -7.80 -3.22 -29.43
CA PHE A 289 -6.77 -4.06 -28.79
C PHE A 289 -5.56 -4.29 -29.72
N ALA A 290 -5.77 -4.39 -31.04
CA ALA A 290 -4.69 -4.47 -31.99
C ALA A 290 -3.80 -3.22 -31.94
N GLN A 291 -4.40 -2.02 -31.94
CA GLN A 291 -3.66 -0.76 -31.81
C GLN A 291 -2.93 -0.68 -30.47
N ARG A 292 -3.54 -1.14 -29.34
CA ARG A 292 -2.87 -1.19 -28.03
C ARG A 292 -1.61 -2.04 -28.04
N ALA A 293 -1.66 -3.21 -28.69
CA ALA A 293 -0.51 -4.10 -28.79
C ALA A 293 0.68 -3.44 -29.52
N GLU A 294 0.40 -2.63 -30.55
CA GLU A 294 1.44 -1.89 -31.30
C GLU A 294 1.94 -0.65 -30.53
N ILE A 295 1.04 0.09 -29.83
CA ILE A 295 1.41 1.25 -29.00
C ILE A 295 2.29 0.79 -27.82
N GLY A 296 2.00 -0.37 -27.26
CA GLY A 296 2.76 -1.03 -26.19
C GLY A 296 2.71 -0.33 -24.83
N SER A 297 3.61 -0.77 -23.94
CA SER A 297 3.76 -0.26 -22.57
C SER A 297 5.20 0.18 -22.29
N THR A 298 5.36 1.06 -21.30
CA THR A 298 6.66 1.35 -20.68
C THR A 298 6.94 0.32 -19.58
N ALA A 299 8.06 0.46 -18.87
CA ALA A 299 8.33 -0.37 -17.68
C ALA A 299 7.35 -0.14 -16.51
N LYS A 300 6.54 0.93 -16.55
CA LYS A 300 5.66 1.34 -15.42
C LYS A 300 4.18 1.40 -15.79
N PHE A 301 3.85 1.78 -17.03
CA PHE A 301 2.46 2.03 -17.45
C PHE A 301 2.27 1.85 -18.95
N PRO A 302 1.02 1.52 -19.38
CA PRO A 302 0.66 1.39 -20.77
C PRO A 302 0.68 2.76 -21.46
N ARG A 303 1.14 2.79 -22.72
CA ARG A 303 1.17 4.02 -23.54
C ARG A 303 -0.16 4.28 -24.25
N TRP A 304 -1.07 3.31 -24.25
CA TRP A 304 -2.39 3.36 -24.88
C TRP A 304 -3.49 3.85 -23.93
N ALA A 305 -3.15 4.16 -22.66
CA ALA A 305 -4.09 4.68 -21.67
C ALA A 305 -3.49 5.86 -20.92
N LEU A 306 -4.37 6.79 -20.49
CA LEU A 306 -4.03 7.99 -19.73
C LEU A 306 -5.08 8.21 -18.64
N ALA A 307 -4.65 8.48 -17.41
CA ALA A 307 -5.53 8.85 -16.31
C ALA A 307 -5.54 10.39 -16.15
N PHE A 308 -6.62 11.02 -16.55
CA PHE A 308 -6.81 12.44 -16.32
C PHE A 308 -7.29 12.68 -14.90
N LYS A 309 -6.52 13.45 -14.14
CA LYS A 309 -6.81 13.84 -12.75
C LYS A 309 -7.48 15.19 -12.73
N TYR A 310 -8.64 15.29 -12.08
CA TYR A 310 -9.27 16.58 -11.87
C TYR A 310 -8.44 17.45 -10.94
N PRO A 311 -8.47 18.79 -11.11
CA PRO A 311 -7.83 19.68 -10.15
C PRO A 311 -8.29 19.32 -8.74
N PRO A 312 -7.36 19.32 -7.75
CA PRO A 312 -7.73 19.11 -6.37
C PRO A 312 -8.76 20.15 -5.92
N GLU A 313 -9.72 19.69 -5.12
CA GLU A 313 -10.69 20.59 -4.51
C GLU A 313 -9.98 21.57 -3.57
N GLU A 314 -10.15 22.87 -3.81
CA GLU A 314 -9.63 23.95 -2.96
C GLU A 314 -10.77 24.53 -2.11
N LYS A 315 -10.50 24.77 -0.83
CA LYS A 315 -11.43 25.40 0.12
C LYS A 315 -10.72 26.47 0.92
N GLU A 316 -11.48 27.48 1.28
CA GLU A 316 -11.01 28.51 2.21
C GLU A 316 -11.37 28.10 3.64
N THR A 317 -10.44 28.35 4.56
CA THR A 317 -10.62 28.16 5.99
C THR A 317 -9.78 29.17 6.77
N THR A 318 -9.98 29.24 8.09
CA THR A 318 -9.25 30.14 8.99
C THR A 318 -8.20 29.36 9.77
N VAL A 319 -6.98 29.88 9.87
CA VAL A 319 -5.93 29.36 10.74
C VAL A 319 -6.25 29.79 12.16
N VAL A 320 -6.65 28.85 13.02
CA VAL A 320 -7.00 29.14 14.43
C VAL A 320 -5.79 29.07 15.34
N ASP A 321 -4.79 28.24 14.99
CA ASP A 321 -3.55 28.09 15.74
C ASP A 321 -2.43 27.51 14.87
N ILE A 322 -1.18 27.62 15.31
CA ILE A 322 -0.01 26.94 14.75
C ILE A 322 0.71 26.18 15.87
N GLU A 323 0.49 24.88 15.92
CA GLU A 323 1.14 23.99 16.87
C GLU A 323 2.53 23.58 16.40
N VAL A 324 3.50 23.48 17.31
CA VAL A 324 4.86 23.05 17.01
C VAL A 324 5.17 21.72 17.69
N ALA A 325 5.37 20.68 16.90
CA ALA A 325 5.77 19.36 17.38
C ALA A 325 7.28 19.16 17.22
N VAL A 326 7.88 18.34 18.11
CA VAL A 326 9.28 17.96 18.05
C VAL A 326 9.38 16.53 17.48
N GLY A 327 10.07 16.40 16.37
CA GLY A 327 10.32 15.11 15.72
C GLY A 327 11.45 14.30 16.38
N ARG A 328 11.63 13.07 15.92
CA ARG A 328 12.65 12.12 16.41
C ARG A 328 14.09 12.70 16.39
N THR A 329 14.41 13.44 15.35
CA THR A 329 15.74 14.08 15.19
C THR A 329 15.81 15.50 15.79
N GLY A 330 14.88 15.85 16.69
CA GLY A 330 14.80 17.17 17.31
C GLY A 330 14.16 18.23 16.43
N VAL A 331 13.80 17.96 15.18
CA VAL A 331 13.23 18.94 14.25
C VAL A 331 11.90 19.47 14.77
N LEU A 332 11.77 20.79 14.85
CA LEU A 332 10.52 21.47 15.13
C LEU A 332 9.68 21.52 13.85
N THR A 333 8.53 20.88 13.88
CA THR A 333 7.60 20.82 12.74
C THR A 333 6.34 21.60 13.06
N PRO A 334 6.12 22.77 12.42
CA PRO A 334 4.90 23.54 12.60
C PRO A 334 3.74 22.91 11.83
N THR A 335 2.56 22.94 12.45
CA THR A 335 1.30 22.42 11.89
C THR A 335 0.21 23.46 12.11
N ALA A 336 -0.40 23.95 11.03
CA ALA A 336 -1.56 24.81 11.12
C ALA A 336 -2.78 24.01 11.60
N VAL A 337 -3.52 24.58 12.52
CA VAL A 337 -4.84 24.13 12.98
C VAL A 337 -5.88 25.04 12.35
N PHE A 338 -6.92 24.47 11.74
CA PHE A 338 -7.95 25.20 11.01
C PHE A 338 -9.32 25.08 11.67
N GLU A 339 -10.20 26.04 11.38
CA GLU A 339 -11.63 25.77 11.44
C GLU A 339 -11.93 24.55 10.55
N PRO A 340 -12.59 23.49 11.07
CA PRO A 340 -12.83 22.28 10.30
C PRO A 340 -13.60 22.57 9.01
N VAL A 341 -13.09 22.10 7.87
CA VAL A 341 -13.71 22.28 6.55
C VAL A 341 -13.68 20.98 5.76
N LEU A 342 -14.78 20.70 5.05
CA LEU A 342 -14.88 19.53 4.19
C LEU A 342 -14.13 19.76 2.88
N VAL A 343 -13.10 18.93 2.60
CA VAL A 343 -12.30 18.95 1.37
C VAL A 343 -12.20 17.53 0.83
N ALA A 344 -12.60 17.33 -0.41
CA ALA A 344 -12.54 16.03 -1.08
C ALA A 344 -13.03 14.88 -0.15
N GLY A 345 -14.27 15.01 0.33
CA GLY A 345 -14.98 13.97 1.08
C GLY A 345 -14.50 13.70 2.51
N SER A 346 -13.52 14.45 3.06
CA SER A 346 -13.17 14.34 4.48
C SER A 346 -12.95 15.70 5.14
N THR A 347 -13.22 15.78 6.44
CA THR A 347 -13.01 16.99 7.23
C THR A 347 -11.52 17.20 7.47
N VAL A 348 -11.02 18.36 7.06
CA VAL A 348 -9.64 18.82 7.28
C VAL A 348 -9.64 19.87 8.39
N SER A 349 -8.86 19.64 9.44
CA SER A 349 -8.66 20.57 10.56
C SER A 349 -7.19 20.88 10.81
N ARG A 350 -6.26 20.24 10.08
CA ARG A 350 -4.81 20.40 10.29
C ARG A 350 -4.05 20.22 8.98
N ALA A 351 -2.96 20.99 8.78
CA ALA A 351 -2.00 20.77 7.70
C ALA A 351 -0.58 21.10 8.16
N THR A 352 0.40 20.33 7.70
CA THR A 352 1.80 20.65 7.98
C THR A 352 2.23 21.96 7.30
N LEU A 353 3.00 22.78 8.01
CA LEU A 353 3.66 23.97 7.48
C LEU A 353 5.15 23.74 7.23
N HIS A 354 5.60 22.51 7.30
CA HIS A 354 6.95 22.02 7.00
C HIS A 354 8.06 22.63 7.87
N ASN A 355 8.33 23.94 7.71
CA ASN A 355 9.40 24.67 8.39
C ASN A 355 9.12 26.19 8.41
N GLN A 356 10.00 26.96 9.04
CA GLN A 356 9.88 28.42 9.12
C GLN A 356 9.94 29.09 7.75
N ASP A 357 10.76 28.59 6.81
CA ASP A 357 10.90 29.20 5.48
C ASP A 357 9.60 29.12 4.69
N PHE A 358 8.88 28.00 4.76
CA PHE A 358 7.56 27.83 4.15
C PHE A 358 6.52 28.81 4.72
N ILE A 359 6.53 29.00 6.07
CA ILE A 359 5.65 29.98 6.72
C ILE A 359 5.97 31.39 6.24
N ASN A 360 7.26 31.75 6.16
CA ASN A 360 7.70 33.06 5.72
C ASN A 360 7.40 33.32 4.22
N GLU A 361 7.62 32.31 3.36
CA GLU A 361 7.34 32.39 1.92
C GLU A 361 5.85 32.69 1.65
N LYS A 362 4.97 32.03 2.38
CA LYS A 362 3.52 32.20 2.23
C LYS A 362 2.94 33.28 3.14
N ASP A 363 3.74 33.82 4.06
CA ASP A 363 3.35 34.80 5.10
C ASP A 363 2.12 34.36 5.91
N ILE A 364 2.16 33.08 6.39
CA ILE A 364 1.03 32.46 7.13
C ILE A 364 1.07 32.94 8.58
N ARG A 365 -0.08 33.41 9.09
CA ARG A 365 -0.24 33.91 10.46
C ARG A 365 -1.48 33.30 11.11
N ILE A 366 -1.51 33.29 12.45
CA ILE A 366 -2.71 32.90 13.21
C ILE A 366 -3.82 33.94 12.94
N GLY A 367 -5.02 33.47 12.67
CA GLY A 367 -6.18 34.28 12.28
C GLY A 367 -6.36 34.45 10.78
N ASP A 368 -5.37 34.09 9.97
CA ASP A 368 -5.43 34.26 8.51
C ASP A 368 -6.48 33.38 7.84
N ARG A 369 -7.10 33.93 6.81
CA ARG A 369 -7.90 33.17 5.87
C ARG A 369 -7.02 32.59 4.79
N VAL A 370 -7.01 31.27 4.65
CA VAL A 370 -6.12 30.53 3.75
C VAL A 370 -6.90 29.62 2.82
N VAL A 371 -6.33 29.37 1.62
CA VAL A 371 -6.79 28.31 0.73
C VAL A 371 -6.03 27.05 1.05
N ILE A 372 -6.76 25.96 1.29
CA ILE A 372 -6.20 24.63 1.48
C ILE A 372 -6.70 23.67 0.40
N ARG A 373 -5.89 22.65 0.12
CA ARG A 373 -6.26 21.48 -0.70
C ARG A 373 -5.63 20.22 -0.11
N LYS A 374 -5.91 19.10 -0.72
CA LYS A 374 -5.18 17.85 -0.45
C LYS A 374 -4.21 17.54 -1.58
N ALA A 375 -2.92 17.50 -1.30
CA ALA A 375 -1.90 17.02 -2.23
C ALA A 375 -2.12 15.51 -2.48
N GLY A 376 -2.26 15.12 -3.76
CA GLY A 376 -2.53 13.75 -4.15
C GLY A 376 -3.83 13.17 -3.56
N ASP A 377 -4.84 14.02 -3.32
CA ASP A 377 -6.12 13.71 -2.68
C ASP A 377 -6.03 13.18 -1.24
N ILE A 378 -4.85 13.21 -0.62
CA ILE A 378 -4.59 12.60 0.69
C ILE A 378 -4.09 13.62 1.73
N ILE A 379 -3.03 14.38 1.42
CA ILE A 379 -2.28 15.19 2.39
C ILE A 379 -2.75 16.65 2.35
N PRO A 380 -3.34 17.19 3.44
CA PRO A 380 -3.72 18.59 3.49
C PRO A 380 -2.50 19.51 3.43
N GLU A 381 -2.58 20.55 2.59
CA GLU A 381 -1.56 21.60 2.45
C GLU A 381 -2.18 22.99 2.31
N VAL A 382 -1.47 24.02 2.78
CA VAL A 382 -1.83 25.42 2.58
C VAL A 382 -1.25 25.90 1.26
N ILE A 383 -2.12 26.38 0.35
CA ILE A 383 -1.72 26.85 -0.97
C ILE A 383 -1.32 28.33 -0.92
N LYS A 384 -2.18 29.16 -0.33
CA LYS A 384 -1.96 30.61 -0.24
C LYS A 384 -2.77 31.22 0.90
N VAL A 385 -2.34 32.38 1.35
CA VAL A 385 -3.12 33.28 2.20
C VAL A 385 -4.05 34.11 1.32
N VAL A 386 -5.31 34.21 1.70
CA VAL A 386 -6.34 35.06 1.04
C VAL A 386 -6.35 36.45 1.64
N SER A 387 -6.36 36.49 2.98
CA SER A 387 -6.32 37.73 3.74
C SER A 387 -5.73 37.50 5.13
N HIS A 388 -5.03 38.50 5.64
CA HIS A 388 -4.58 38.52 7.02
C HIS A 388 -5.68 39.03 7.96
N ALA A 389 -5.71 38.50 9.17
CA ALA A 389 -6.55 39.04 10.23
C ALA A 389 -6.01 40.39 10.72
N ASP A 390 -6.91 41.31 11.08
CA ASP A 390 -6.52 42.62 11.61
C ASP A 390 -5.64 42.45 12.87
N GLY A 391 -4.43 43.02 12.83
CA GLY A 391 -3.47 42.94 13.92
C GLY A 391 -2.74 41.62 14.04
N SER A 392 -2.83 40.69 13.06
CA SER A 392 -2.08 39.42 13.06
C SER A 392 -0.57 39.68 12.96
N GLU A 393 0.20 38.99 13.80
CA GLU A 393 1.67 39.05 13.80
C GLU A 393 2.26 37.90 13.01
N LYS A 394 3.47 38.12 12.47
CA LYS A 394 4.23 37.04 11.78
C LYS A 394 4.55 35.95 12.77
N PHE A 395 4.27 34.71 12.38
CA PHE A 395 4.59 33.56 13.21
C PHE A 395 6.09 33.23 13.11
N SER A 396 6.70 32.97 14.26
CA SER A 396 8.07 32.47 14.35
C SER A 396 8.09 31.21 15.22
N LEU A 397 8.89 30.21 14.80
CA LEU A 397 9.15 29.04 15.65
C LEU A 397 9.76 29.49 16.97
N PRO A 398 9.43 28.80 18.09
CA PRO A 398 9.96 29.17 19.40
C PRO A 398 11.50 29.01 19.45
N GLU A 399 12.18 29.89 20.18
CA GLU A 399 13.63 29.84 20.42
C GLU A 399 14.03 28.74 21.40
N VAL A 400 13.05 28.15 22.08
CA VAL A 400 13.23 27.02 23.01
C VAL A 400 12.34 25.87 22.61
N CYS A 401 12.80 24.66 22.86
CA CYS A 401 12.05 23.44 22.59
C CYS A 401 10.74 23.39 23.40
N PRO A 402 9.57 23.22 22.76
CA PRO A 402 8.29 23.18 23.48
C PRO A 402 8.15 21.96 24.41
N SER A 403 8.97 20.93 24.24
CA SER A 403 8.93 19.71 25.05
C SER A 403 9.84 19.74 26.26
N CYS A 404 11.07 20.28 26.13
CA CYS A 404 12.07 20.21 27.21
C CYS A 404 12.65 21.57 27.63
N GLY A 405 12.26 22.69 27.00
CA GLY A 405 12.74 24.04 27.31
C GLY A 405 14.19 24.34 26.91
N SER A 406 14.91 23.38 26.33
CA SER A 406 16.28 23.60 25.87
C SER A 406 16.32 24.46 24.61
N SER A 407 17.45 25.12 24.34
CA SER A 407 17.66 25.92 23.14
C SER A 407 17.45 25.11 21.86
N VAL A 408 16.97 25.79 20.83
CA VAL A 408 16.90 25.23 19.49
C VAL A 408 17.90 25.95 18.59
N ILE A 409 18.42 25.23 17.60
CA ILE A 409 19.37 25.80 16.63
C ILE A 409 18.89 25.53 15.21
N ARG A 410 19.34 26.38 14.29
CA ARG A 410 19.24 26.16 12.85
C ARG A 410 20.66 26.05 12.31
N GLU A 411 21.01 24.90 11.74
CA GLU A 411 22.32 24.72 11.10
C GLU A 411 22.39 25.52 9.79
N GLU A 412 23.57 26.04 9.49
CA GLU A 412 23.80 26.81 8.26
C GLU A 412 23.52 25.94 7.02
N GLY A 413 22.67 26.43 6.13
CA GLY A 413 22.25 25.70 4.93
C GLY A 413 21.08 24.72 5.14
N GLU A 414 20.58 24.52 6.36
CA GLU A 414 19.39 23.74 6.62
C GLU A 414 18.14 24.61 6.86
N ALA A 415 16.99 24.14 6.36
CA ALA A 415 15.69 24.76 6.65
C ALA A 415 15.13 24.35 8.01
N ALA A 416 15.68 23.29 8.63
CA ALA A 416 15.18 22.70 9.85
C ALA A 416 15.74 23.39 11.09
N VAL A 417 14.83 23.75 12.03
CA VAL A 417 15.17 24.19 13.39
C VAL A 417 15.09 22.98 14.32
N ARG A 418 16.08 22.76 15.20
CA ARG A 418 16.20 21.54 16.00
C ARG A 418 16.46 21.81 17.48
N CYS A 419 15.82 21.02 18.34
CA CYS A 419 16.19 20.90 19.75
C CYS A 419 17.53 20.18 19.85
N VAL A 420 18.48 20.76 20.59
CA VAL A 420 19.83 20.22 20.80
C VAL A 420 19.93 19.25 21.98
N ASN A 421 18.88 19.11 22.79
CA ASN A 421 18.90 18.24 23.96
C ASN A 421 18.67 16.77 23.56
N PRO A 422 19.66 15.89 23.71
CA PRO A 422 19.53 14.46 23.40
C PRO A 422 18.55 13.73 24.37
N GLU A 423 18.33 14.29 25.56
CA GLU A 423 17.40 13.77 26.58
C GLU A 423 15.99 14.38 26.47
N CYS A 424 15.67 15.02 25.34
CA CYS A 424 14.35 15.60 25.13
C CYS A 424 13.25 14.53 25.15
N PRO A 425 12.22 14.61 26.02
CA PRO A 425 11.17 13.60 26.14
C PRO A 425 10.45 13.31 24.83
N ALA A 426 10.23 14.33 23.98
CA ALA A 426 9.61 14.14 22.67
C ALA A 426 10.51 13.36 21.71
N GLN A 427 11.81 13.56 21.75
CA GLN A 427 12.77 12.78 20.96
C GLN A 427 12.84 11.34 21.46
N LEU A 428 12.88 11.15 22.78
CA LEU A 428 12.89 9.83 23.41
C LEU A 428 11.70 8.98 22.95
N LEU A 429 10.47 9.49 23.08
CA LEU A 429 9.27 8.75 22.68
C LEU A 429 9.32 8.38 21.19
N ARG A 430 9.72 9.31 20.32
CA ARG A 430 9.84 9.04 18.88
C ARG A 430 10.95 8.06 18.54
N ASN A 431 12.07 8.07 19.29
CA ASN A 431 13.13 7.08 19.14
C ASN A 431 12.67 5.69 19.56
N LEU A 432 11.93 5.56 20.66
CA LEU A 432 11.35 4.29 21.11
C LEU A 432 10.32 3.74 20.11
N ILE A 433 9.45 4.60 19.57
CA ILE A 433 8.48 4.22 18.51
C ILE A 433 9.21 3.69 17.27
N HIS A 434 10.26 4.39 16.84
CA HIS A 434 11.08 3.94 15.72
C HIS A 434 11.76 2.61 16.03
N PHE A 435 12.37 2.48 17.19
CA PHE A 435 13.07 1.26 17.62
C PHE A 435 12.15 0.04 17.60
N CYS A 436 10.91 0.18 18.08
CA CYS A 436 9.93 -0.91 18.13
C CYS A 436 9.25 -1.18 16.79
N SER A 437 9.38 -0.31 15.80
CA SER A 437 8.66 -0.40 14.53
C SER A 437 8.97 -1.69 13.75
N ARG A 438 8.05 -2.07 12.84
CA ARG A 438 8.12 -3.28 12.01
C ARG A 438 9.44 -3.41 11.22
N ASP A 439 9.91 -2.30 10.68
CA ASP A 439 11.13 -2.26 9.86
C ASP A 439 12.41 -2.26 10.70
N ALA A 440 12.30 -1.91 11.98
CA ALA A 440 13.38 -1.91 12.96
C ALA A 440 13.35 -3.22 13.79
N MET A 441 13.22 -3.15 15.11
CA MET A 441 13.24 -4.34 15.96
C MET A 441 11.93 -5.15 15.94
N ASP A 442 10.88 -4.70 15.26
CA ASP A 442 9.62 -5.43 15.02
C ASP A 442 8.99 -6.01 16.30
N ILE A 443 8.81 -5.15 17.30
CA ILE A 443 8.21 -5.55 18.58
C ILE A 443 6.68 -5.39 18.45
N GLU A 444 6.01 -6.46 18.06
CA GLU A 444 4.57 -6.47 17.80
C GLU A 444 3.77 -6.09 19.07
N GLY A 445 2.82 -5.17 18.95
CA GLY A 445 2.01 -4.69 20.06
C GLY A 445 2.61 -3.50 20.82
N MET A 446 3.89 -3.14 20.61
CA MET A 446 4.55 -1.99 21.22
C MET A 446 4.31 -0.71 20.40
N GLY A 447 3.04 -0.32 20.24
CA GLY A 447 2.66 0.88 19.49
C GLY A 447 2.80 2.18 20.28
N ASP A 448 2.55 3.31 19.57
CA ASP A 448 2.73 4.68 20.11
C ASP A 448 2.06 4.89 21.47
N ALA A 449 0.79 4.49 21.61
CA ALA A 449 0.03 4.68 22.86
C ALA A 449 0.58 3.86 24.03
N VAL A 450 1.15 2.67 23.77
CA VAL A 450 1.77 1.83 24.80
C VAL A 450 3.09 2.45 25.26
N LEU A 451 3.93 2.83 24.31
CA LEU A 451 5.22 3.47 24.58
C LEU A 451 5.05 4.81 25.32
N GLU A 452 4.07 5.62 24.92
CA GLU A 452 3.75 6.87 25.62
C GLU A 452 3.41 6.63 27.09
N LYS A 453 2.57 5.63 27.38
CA LYS A 453 2.22 5.27 28.76
C LYS A 453 3.43 4.74 29.54
N LEU A 454 4.28 3.93 28.93
CA LEU A 454 5.50 3.41 29.57
C LEU A 454 6.50 4.52 29.89
N VAL A 455 6.69 5.47 28.98
CA VAL A 455 7.55 6.66 29.21
C VAL A 455 6.97 7.55 30.29
N THR A 456 5.65 7.85 30.23
CA THR A 456 4.97 8.71 31.21
C THR A 456 5.00 8.12 32.61
N ASN A 457 4.90 6.79 32.73
CA ASN A 457 4.97 6.09 34.02
C ASN A 457 6.40 5.83 34.51
N GLY A 458 7.42 6.28 33.75
CA GLY A 458 8.83 6.16 34.13
C GLY A 458 9.43 4.78 33.95
N PHE A 459 8.80 3.88 33.18
CA PHE A 459 9.36 2.56 32.87
C PHE A 459 10.44 2.59 31.79
N LEU A 460 10.42 3.60 30.90
CA LEU A 460 11.32 3.71 29.78
C LEU A 460 11.94 5.12 29.69
N SER A 461 13.27 5.17 29.65
CA SER A 461 14.07 6.36 29.38
C SER A 461 15.08 6.15 28.23
N LYS A 462 15.22 4.90 27.75
CA LYS A 462 16.11 4.53 26.63
C LYS A 462 15.69 3.18 26.02
N PRO A 463 16.07 2.87 24.77
CA PRO A 463 15.66 1.65 24.08
C PRO A 463 16.06 0.34 24.77
N SER A 464 17.25 0.29 25.40
CA SER A 464 17.71 -0.92 26.10
C SER A 464 16.81 -1.34 27.26
N GLU A 465 16.10 -0.41 27.89
CA GLU A 465 15.18 -0.70 29.00
C GLU A 465 13.94 -1.47 28.55
N ILE A 466 13.59 -1.46 27.25
CA ILE A 466 12.51 -2.30 26.70
C ILE A 466 12.74 -3.78 27.05
N TYR A 467 13.99 -4.22 27.04
CA TYR A 467 14.37 -5.60 27.31
C TYR A 467 14.41 -5.96 28.81
N THR A 468 14.16 -4.99 29.68
CA THR A 468 14.01 -5.21 31.15
C THR A 468 12.56 -5.32 31.58
N LEU A 469 11.61 -4.95 30.71
CA LEU A 469 10.18 -4.95 31.01
C LEU A 469 9.66 -6.36 31.27
N LYS A 470 8.84 -6.48 32.29
CA LYS A 470 8.19 -7.72 32.72
C LYS A 470 6.68 -7.64 32.49
N LYS A 471 6.04 -8.78 32.53
CA LYS A 471 4.59 -8.91 32.38
C LYS A 471 3.83 -8.01 33.38
N GLU A 472 4.33 -7.92 34.62
CA GLU A 472 3.74 -7.13 35.70
C GLU A 472 3.72 -5.65 35.35
N ASP A 473 4.75 -5.13 34.66
CA ASP A 473 4.86 -3.72 34.25
C ASP A 473 3.73 -3.36 33.27
N PHE A 474 3.48 -4.24 32.28
CA PHE A 474 2.39 -4.05 31.33
C PHE A 474 1.00 -4.14 31.98
N MET A 475 0.84 -4.98 33.01
CA MET A 475 -0.43 -5.10 33.73
C MET A 475 -0.80 -3.84 34.51
N THR A 476 0.13 -2.91 34.74
CA THR A 476 -0.16 -1.60 35.33
C THR A 476 -0.79 -0.63 34.34
N ILE A 477 -0.73 -0.92 33.04
CA ILE A 477 -1.25 -0.07 31.97
C ILE A 477 -2.72 -0.42 31.74
N GLU A 478 -3.58 0.59 31.78
CA GLU A 478 -5.02 0.43 31.53
C GLU A 478 -5.29 -0.21 30.15
N GLY A 479 -6.10 -1.25 30.13
CA GLY A 479 -6.45 -2.02 28.94
C GLY A 479 -5.63 -3.30 28.74
N PHE A 480 -4.53 -3.49 29.48
CA PHE A 480 -3.74 -4.71 29.43
C PHE A 480 -4.23 -5.74 30.46
N LYS A 481 -4.27 -7.00 30.02
CA LYS A 481 -4.61 -8.18 30.81
C LYS A 481 -3.52 -9.24 30.63
N ASP A 482 -3.63 -10.34 31.37
CA ASP A 482 -2.65 -11.42 31.41
C ASP A 482 -2.14 -11.86 30.01
N LYS A 483 -3.05 -12.13 29.08
CA LYS A 483 -2.70 -12.60 27.73
C LYS A 483 -2.02 -11.50 26.87
N SER A 484 -2.53 -10.27 26.89
CA SER A 484 -1.95 -9.17 26.11
C SER A 484 -0.56 -8.78 26.62
N SER A 485 -0.37 -8.79 27.95
CA SER A 485 0.93 -8.52 28.57
C SER A 485 1.94 -9.63 28.24
N GLN A 486 1.52 -10.90 28.26
CA GLN A 486 2.39 -12.00 27.85
C GLN A 486 2.82 -11.91 26.40
N ASN A 487 1.89 -11.58 25.49
CA ASN A 487 2.22 -11.40 24.06
C ASN A 487 3.31 -10.32 23.83
N LEU A 488 3.29 -9.22 24.60
CA LEU A 488 4.32 -8.20 24.53
C LEU A 488 5.69 -8.70 25.01
N VAL A 489 5.73 -9.43 26.11
CA VAL A 489 6.98 -10.04 26.60
C VAL A 489 7.53 -11.02 25.57
N ASP A 490 6.68 -11.85 24.97
CA ASP A 490 7.09 -12.80 23.93
C ASP A 490 7.60 -12.09 22.67
N ALA A 491 6.99 -10.96 22.28
CA ALA A 491 7.43 -10.13 21.16
C ALA A 491 8.79 -9.48 21.43
N ILE A 492 9.02 -8.98 22.65
CA ILE A 492 10.32 -8.44 23.08
C ILE A 492 11.39 -9.53 23.01
N GLU A 493 11.14 -10.73 23.56
CA GLU A 493 12.09 -11.83 23.53
C GLU A 493 12.39 -12.30 22.08
N LYS A 494 11.36 -12.36 21.23
CA LYS A 494 11.51 -12.67 19.81
C LYS A 494 12.43 -11.67 19.10
N SER A 495 12.29 -10.38 19.39
CA SER A 495 13.04 -9.31 18.73
C SER A 495 14.55 -9.39 18.97
N LYS A 496 15.00 -9.97 20.09
CA LYS A 496 16.43 -10.18 20.40
C LYS A 496 17.16 -10.99 19.32
N LYS A 497 16.46 -11.82 18.57
CA LYS A 497 17.01 -12.70 17.52
C LYS A 497 17.08 -12.04 16.14
N ASN A 498 16.63 -10.79 16.00
CA ASN A 498 16.65 -10.08 14.74
C ASN A 498 18.07 -9.92 14.20
N ASP A 499 18.17 -9.78 12.88
CA ASP A 499 19.45 -9.53 12.21
C ASP A 499 20.05 -8.18 12.62
N LEU A 500 21.40 -8.08 12.62
CA LEU A 500 22.13 -6.86 12.93
C LEU A 500 21.66 -5.66 12.10
N SER A 501 21.26 -5.85 10.85
CA SER A 501 20.79 -4.77 9.98
C SER A 501 19.55 -4.07 10.53
N LYS A 502 18.64 -4.83 11.17
CA LYS A 502 17.47 -4.28 11.84
C LYS A 502 17.85 -3.45 13.07
N LEU A 503 18.82 -3.92 13.86
CA LEU A 503 19.33 -3.18 15.00
C LEU A 503 20.01 -1.88 14.56
N VAL A 504 20.89 -1.91 13.55
CA VAL A 504 21.55 -0.71 13.01
C VAL A 504 20.52 0.33 12.55
N PHE A 505 19.45 -0.12 11.88
CA PHE A 505 18.36 0.78 11.50
C PHE A 505 17.57 1.28 12.71
N ALA A 506 17.33 0.43 13.71
CA ALA A 506 16.60 0.75 14.94
C ALA A 506 17.31 1.83 15.80
N LEU A 507 18.66 1.86 15.79
CA LEU A 507 19.43 2.90 16.47
C LEU A 507 19.16 4.31 15.95
N GLY A 508 18.56 4.43 14.76
CA GLY A 508 18.10 5.70 14.22
C GLY A 508 19.21 6.68 13.86
N ILE A 509 20.39 6.18 13.49
CA ILE A 509 21.53 6.98 13.04
C ILE A 509 21.10 7.90 11.89
N ARG A 510 21.42 9.18 11.98
CA ARG A 510 21.05 10.18 10.96
C ARG A 510 21.56 9.75 9.59
N HIS A 511 20.75 9.93 8.54
CA HIS A 511 21.04 9.53 7.16
C HIS A 511 21.18 8.03 6.91
N VAL A 512 21.15 7.18 7.94
CA VAL A 512 21.19 5.71 7.80
C VAL A 512 19.76 5.16 7.80
N GLY A 513 19.24 4.89 6.61
CA GLY A 513 17.97 4.20 6.43
C GLY A 513 18.14 2.68 6.43
N GLN A 514 17.03 1.94 6.26
CA GLN A 514 17.00 0.46 6.26
C GLN A 514 18.04 -0.15 5.30
N LYS A 515 18.15 0.37 4.06
CA LYS A 515 19.12 -0.12 3.07
C LYS A 515 20.57 0.11 3.51
N ALA A 516 20.89 1.29 4.04
CA ALA A 516 22.21 1.60 4.52
C ALA A 516 22.57 0.76 5.76
N GLY A 517 21.63 0.53 6.67
CA GLY A 517 21.78 -0.38 7.81
C GLY A 517 22.10 -1.81 7.38
N LYS A 518 21.43 -2.32 6.32
CA LYS A 518 21.72 -3.64 5.75
C LYS A 518 23.14 -3.70 5.18
N ILE A 519 23.55 -2.69 4.40
CA ILE A 519 24.90 -2.60 3.82
C ILE A 519 25.98 -2.61 4.91
N LEU A 520 25.80 -1.83 5.99
CA LEU A 520 26.74 -1.81 7.13
C LEU A 520 26.85 -3.17 7.82
N ALA A 521 25.70 -3.80 8.12
CA ALA A 521 25.66 -5.09 8.79
C ALA A 521 26.32 -6.20 7.96
N GLU A 522 26.09 -6.22 6.66
CA GLU A 522 26.70 -7.19 5.74
C GLU A 522 28.19 -6.96 5.53
N HIS A 523 28.63 -5.69 5.45
CA HIS A 523 30.03 -5.36 5.22
C HIS A 523 30.90 -5.67 6.45
N PHE A 524 30.46 -5.26 7.64
CA PHE A 524 31.25 -5.39 8.86
C PHE A 524 30.96 -6.67 9.65
N GLY A 525 29.82 -7.32 9.44
CA GLY A 525 29.44 -8.59 10.06
C GLY A 525 29.05 -8.52 11.54
N THR A 526 29.60 -7.58 12.31
CA THR A 526 29.33 -7.40 13.73
C THR A 526 29.17 -5.93 14.11
N MET A 527 28.41 -5.67 15.18
CA MET A 527 28.26 -4.31 15.72
C MET A 527 29.60 -3.73 16.16
N GLU A 528 30.47 -4.56 16.78
CA GLU A 528 31.80 -4.13 17.23
C GLU A 528 32.66 -3.60 16.07
N ASN A 529 32.65 -4.28 14.93
CA ASN A 529 33.35 -3.83 13.72
C ASN A 529 32.80 -2.52 13.17
N ILE A 530 31.46 -2.35 13.20
CA ILE A 530 30.82 -1.09 12.77
C ILE A 530 31.23 0.06 13.69
N MET A 531 31.27 -0.16 15.01
CA MET A 531 31.65 0.84 16.02
C MET A 531 33.10 1.27 15.89
N ASN A 532 33.99 0.36 15.48
CA ASN A 532 35.43 0.60 15.35
C ASN A 532 35.84 1.04 13.93
N ALA A 533 34.89 1.10 12.98
CA ALA A 533 35.19 1.52 11.61
C ALA A 533 35.56 3.01 11.55
N ASP A 534 36.66 3.32 10.89
CA ASP A 534 37.04 4.69 10.62
C ASP A 534 36.31 5.29 9.41
N LEU A 535 36.44 6.61 9.23
CA LEU A 535 35.75 7.35 8.18
C LEU A 535 36.15 6.88 6.76
N GLU A 536 37.41 6.45 6.58
CA GLU A 536 37.93 5.97 5.30
C GLU A 536 37.31 4.62 4.94
N GLN A 537 37.23 3.70 5.90
CA GLN A 537 36.54 2.41 5.74
C GLN A 537 35.07 2.58 5.44
N LEU A 538 34.36 3.50 6.13
CA LEU A 538 32.96 3.78 5.90
C LEU A 538 32.71 4.39 4.51
N THR A 539 33.55 5.32 4.06
CA THR A 539 33.41 5.96 2.74
C THR A 539 33.82 5.04 1.59
N ALA A 540 34.62 4.01 1.82
CA ALA A 540 35.00 3.03 0.82
C ALA A 540 33.84 2.07 0.44
N ILE A 541 32.76 2.04 1.23
CA ILE A 541 31.59 1.17 0.97
C ILE A 541 30.80 1.70 -0.23
N ASP A 542 30.57 0.85 -1.22
CA ASP A 542 29.78 1.19 -2.42
C ASP A 542 28.36 1.65 -2.06
N GLY A 543 27.99 2.85 -2.49
CA GLY A 543 26.71 3.48 -2.17
C GLY A 543 26.62 4.18 -0.81
N PHE A 544 27.76 4.30 -0.09
CA PHE A 544 27.85 5.00 1.19
C PHE A 544 28.54 6.37 1.00
N GLY A 545 27.75 7.44 0.95
CA GLY A 545 28.30 8.80 0.76
C GLY A 545 28.97 9.35 2.03
N GLY A 546 29.86 10.35 1.88
CA GLY A 546 30.60 10.97 2.99
C GLY A 546 29.71 11.48 4.13
N ILE A 547 28.51 12.01 3.83
CA ILE A 547 27.54 12.46 4.85
C ILE A 547 27.04 11.29 5.72
N MET A 548 26.76 10.13 5.12
CA MET A 548 26.35 8.94 5.87
C MET A 548 27.49 8.40 6.72
N ALA A 549 28.70 8.32 6.13
CA ALA A 549 29.90 7.87 6.82
C ALA A 549 30.19 8.74 8.05
N GLN A 550 30.14 10.06 7.90
CA GLN A 550 30.33 11.00 9.02
C GLN A 550 29.26 10.80 10.10
N SER A 551 27.98 10.63 9.71
CA SER A 551 26.88 10.40 10.67
C SER A 551 27.05 9.12 11.48
N VAL A 552 27.60 8.06 10.88
CA VAL A 552 27.92 6.80 11.58
C VAL A 552 29.10 7.00 12.57
N ALA A 553 30.18 7.64 12.10
CA ALA A 553 31.33 7.93 12.94
C ALA A 553 30.96 8.82 14.14
N ASP A 554 30.20 9.89 13.92
CA ASP A 554 29.76 10.81 14.97
C ASP A 554 28.85 10.09 15.99
N PHE A 555 27.94 9.22 15.54
CA PHE A 555 27.06 8.47 16.43
C PHE A 555 27.83 7.55 17.37
N PHE A 556 28.81 6.80 16.88
CA PHE A 556 29.62 5.88 17.68
C PHE A 556 30.77 6.57 18.45
N ALA A 557 31.07 7.82 18.13
CA ALA A 557 31.98 8.63 18.96
C ALA A 557 31.37 9.01 20.33
N LEU A 558 30.03 9.03 20.43
CA LEU A 558 29.31 9.36 21.66
C LEU A 558 29.38 8.20 22.66
N GLU A 559 29.87 8.47 23.88
CA GLU A 559 29.89 7.49 24.98
C GLU A 559 28.51 6.94 25.33
N GLN A 560 27.49 7.77 25.24
CA GLN A 560 26.09 7.36 25.46
C GLN A 560 25.66 6.27 24.46
N SER A 561 26.03 6.40 23.17
CA SER A 561 25.71 5.40 22.14
C SER A 561 26.42 4.06 22.42
N LYS A 562 27.66 4.10 22.86
CA LYS A 562 28.41 2.90 23.23
C LYS A 562 27.78 2.17 24.42
N HIS A 563 27.47 2.91 25.50
CA HIS A 563 26.81 2.35 26.67
C HIS A 563 25.43 1.75 26.35
N GLU A 564 24.69 2.36 25.43
CA GLU A 564 23.39 1.83 25.01
C GLU A 564 23.54 0.50 24.25
N ILE A 565 24.54 0.40 23.37
CA ILE A 565 24.83 -0.85 22.65
C ILE A 565 25.34 -1.94 23.59
N GLU A 566 26.18 -1.60 24.54
CA GLU A 566 26.64 -2.54 25.56
C GLU A 566 25.47 -3.06 26.41
N ALA A 567 24.53 -2.21 26.79
CA ALA A 567 23.33 -2.59 27.50
C ALA A 567 22.44 -3.53 26.67
N LEU A 568 22.20 -3.20 25.38
CA LEU A 568 21.46 -4.06 24.46
C LEU A 568 22.12 -5.43 24.32
N ALA A 569 23.44 -5.48 24.18
CA ALA A 569 24.20 -6.73 24.13
C ALA A 569 24.06 -7.55 25.43
N ALA A 570 24.16 -6.88 26.59
CA ALA A 570 23.99 -7.51 27.90
C ALA A 570 22.59 -8.12 28.11
N TYR A 571 21.55 -7.53 27.51
CA TYR A 571 20.19 -8.07 27.51
C TYR A 571 19.95 -9.16 26.45
N GLY A 572 20.98 -9.55 25.68
CA GLY A 572 20.94 -10.66 24.74
C GLY A 572 20.42 -10.31 23.34
N VAL A 573 20.42 -9.02 22.97
CA VAL A 573 20.12 -8.61 21.59
C VAL A 573 21.25 -9.06 20.67
N ASN A 574 20.90 -9.60 19.50
CA ASN A 574 21.86 -10.09 18.53
C ASN A 574 22.71 -8.94 17.94
N MET A 575 24.03 -9.06 18.07
CA MET A 575 25.05 -8.11 17.61
C MET A 575 25.76 -8.56 16.32
N LYS A 576 25.25 -9.58 15.65
CA LYS A 576 25.89 -10.18 14.47
C LYS A 576 24.93 -10.21 13.29
N SER A 577 25.49 -10.00 12.09
CA SER A 577 24.75 -10.28 10.86
C SER A 577 24.44 -11.77 10.77
N LEU A 578 23.20 -12.10 10.48
CA LEU A 578 22.75 -13.46 10.24
C LEU A 578 22.94 -13.86 8.76
N THR A 579 23.38 -12.93 7.91
CA THR A 579 23.77 -13.20 6.53
C THR A 579 25.10 -13.93 6.56
N GLU A 580 25.07 -15.27 6.61
CA GLU A 580 26.26 -16.10 6.48
C GLU A 580 26.81 -15.95 5.05
N LYS A 581 27.94 -15.25 4.89
CA LYS A 581 28.75 -15.40 3.69
C LYS A 581 29.43 -16.78 3.78
N ILE A 582 29.04 -17.67 2.88
CA ILE A 582 29.62 -19.02 2.80
C ILE A 582 31.06 -18.91 2.27
N ASP A 583 31.22 -18.14 1.17
CA ASP A 583 32.53 -17.75 0.61
C ASP A 583 32.33 -16.55 -0.36
N ASN A 584 33.43 -16.13 -1.03
CA ASN A 584 33.43 -14.98 -1.93
C ASN A 584 33.49 -15.40 -3.41
N ARG A 585 33.05 -16.62 -3.80
CA ARG A 585 33.17 -17.10 -5.18
C ARG A 585 32.39 -16.27 -6.22
N PHE A 586 31.38 -15.52 -5.77
CA PHE A 586 30.59 -14.61 -6.61
C PHE A 586 30.96 -13.12 -6.37
N GLU A 587 32.05 -12.84 -5.66
CA GLU A 587 32.48 -11.46 -5.43
C GLU A 587 32.69 -10.70 -6.74
N GLY A 588 32.13 -9.50 -6.85
CA GLY A 588 32.17 -8.68 -8.07
C GLY A 588 31.24 -9.16 -9.18
N LYS A 589 30.51 -10.28 -9.01
CA LYS A 589 29.54 -10.77 -10.00
C LYS A 589 28.14 -10.21 -9.74
N VAL A 590 27.49 -9.80 -10.84
CA VAL A 590 26.11 -9.30 -10.81
C VAL A 590 25.21 -10.32 -11.52
N PHE A 591 24.22 -10.81 -10.80
CA PHE A 591 23.21 -11.74 -11.30
C PHE A 591 21.88 -11.02 -11.58
N VAL A 592 21.17 -11.44 -12.62
CA VAL A 592 19.79 -11.05 -12.89
C VAL A 592 18.95 -12.32 -12.98
N LEU A 593 17.88 -12.39 -12.18
CA LEU A 593 16.97 -13.53 -12.17
C LEU A 593 15.77 -13.26 -13.08
N THR A 594 15.38 -14.26 -13.87
CA THR A 594 14.24 -14.19 -14.79
C THR A 594 13.56 -15.54 -14.94
N GLY A 595 12.24 -15.55 -15.13
CA GLY A 595 11.46 -16.79 -15.17
C GLY A 595 11.21 -17.40 -13.79
N THR A 596 10.62 -18.59 -13.77
CA THR A 596 10.32 -19.38 -12.57
C THR A 596 11.36 -20.48 -12.42
N LEU A 597 12.08 -20.49 -11.29
CA LEU A 597 13.06 -21.52 -10.97
C LEU A 597 12.34 -22.75 -10.41
N PRO A 598 12.77 -23.98 -10.79
CA PRO A 598 12.11 -25.21 -10.35
C PRO A 598 12.09 -25.44 -8.84
N THR A 599 13.19 -25.14 -8.12
CA THR A 599 13.34 -25.43 -6.69
C THR A 599 13.48 -24.20 -5.80
N TYR A 600 13.93 -23.07 -6.34
CA TYR A 600 14.12 -21.83 -5.57
C TYR A 600 13.06 -20.79 -5.91
N SER A 601 12.51 -20.13 -4.89
CA SER A 601 11.90 -18.84 -5.12
C SER A 601 12.96 -17.81 -5.53
N ARG A 602 12.53 -16.72 -6.16
CA ARG A 602 13.45 -15.64 -6.58
C ARG A 602 14.21 -15.04 -5.39
N ASN A 603 13.58 -14.97 -4.21
CA ASN A 603 14.20 -14.46 -2.99
C ASN A 603 15.27 -15.43 -2.46
N GLU A 604 14.96 -16.72 -2.40
CA GLU A 604 15.93 -17.75 -1.98
C GLU A 604 17.15 -17.80 -2.88
N ALA A 605 16.96 -17.76 -4.20
CA ALA A 605 18.08 -17.71 -5.13
C ALA A 605 18.90 -16.41 -4.97
N SER A 606 18.26 -15.27 -4.70
CA SER A 606 18.96 -14.00 -4.41
C SER A 606 19.77 -14.09 -3.11
N GLU A 607 19.21 -14.64 -2.05
CA GLU A 607 19.89 -14.87 -0.78
C GLU A 607 21.11 -15.80 -0.94
N ILE A 608 20.97 -16.86 -1.73
CA ILE A 608 22.10 -17.77 -2.03
C ILE A 608 23.21 -17.02 -2.76
N ILE A 609 22.90 -16.24 -3.80
CA ILE A 609 23.87 -15.44 -4.53
C ILE A 609 24.62 -14.48 -3.58
N GLU A 610 23.87 -13.80 -2.69
CA GLU A 610 24.41 -12.87 -1.70
C GLU A 610 25.29 -13.60 -0.65
N LYS A 611 24.92 -14.81 -0.22
CA LYS A 611 25.73 -15.66 0.67
C LYS A 611 27.10 -16.04 0.08
N PHE A 612 27.20 -16.11 -1.24
CA PHE A 612 28.46 -16.36 -1.96
C PHE A 612 29.13 -15.06 -2.45
N GLY A 613 28.75 -13.90 -1.92
CA GLY A 613 29.39 -12.60 -2.20
C GLY A 613 28.94 -11.95 -3.52
N GLY A 614 27.96 -12.49 -4.23
CA GLY A 614 27.40 -11.90 -5.45
C GLY A 614 26.40 -10.79 -5.17
N LYS A 615 26.02 -10.06 -6.23
CA LYS A 615 24.95 -9.03 -6.17
C LYS A 615 23.82 -9.40 -7.11
N THR A 616 22.58 -9.11 -6.73
CA THR A 616 21.42 -9.26 -7.62
C THR A 616 20.96 -7.91 -8.16
N ALA A 617 20.49 -7.88 -9.41
CA ALA A 617 19.95 -6.69 -10.06
C ALA A 617 18.60 -6.95 -10.71
N SER A 618 17.75 -5.93 -10.75
CA SER A 618 16.41 -6.02 -11.34
C SER A 618 16.39 -6.00 -12.87
N SER A 619 17.46 -5.52 -13.53
CA SER A 619 17.53 -5.37 -14.98
C SER A 619 18.87 -5.78 -15.56
N VAL A 620 18.85 -6.35 -16.77
CA VAL A 620 20.06 -6.76 -17.50
C VAL A 620 20.76 -5.53 -18.10
N SER A 621 22.07 -5.44 -17.90
CA SER A 621 22.96 -4.40 -18.43
C SER A 621 24.31 -4.98 -18.83
N LYS A 622 25.20 -4.19 -19.42
CA LYS A 622 26.59 -4.60 -19.71
C LYS A 622 27.41 -4.96 -18.46
N LYS A 623 26.94 -4.57 -17.27
CA LYS A 623 27.56 -4.92 -15.98
C LYS A 623 27.05 -6.23 -15.39
N THR A 624 26.02 -6.86 -16.01
CA THR A 624 25.48 -8.14 -15.57
C THR A 624 26.45 -9.27 -15.95
N SER A 625 26.84 -10.07 -14.95
CA SER A 625 27.75 -11.20 -15.15
C SER A 625 26.99 -12.46 -15.60
N TYR A 626 25.86 -12.72 -14.97
CA TYR A 626 25.02 -13.89 -15.24
C TYR A 626 23.54 -13.54 -15.25
N VAL A 627 22.79 -14.21 -16.11
CA VAL A 627 21.32 -14.23 -16.05
C VAL A 627 20.89 -15.64 -15.67
N LEU A 628 20.38 -15.81 -14.46
CA LEU A 628 19.78 -17.05 -13.99
C LEU A 628 18.35 -17.12 -14.53
N ALA A 629 18.15 -18.00 -15.51
CA ALA A 629 16.90 -18.15 -16.24
C ALA A 629 16.19 -19.44 -15.86
N GLY A 630 14.98 -19.30 -15.31
CA GLY A 630 14.05 -20.40 -15.10
C GLY A 630 13.07 -20.56 -16.29
N GLU A 631 12.02 -21.36 -16.08
CA GLU A 631 10.96 -21.56 -17.06
C GLU A 631 10.21 -20.25 -17.34
N GLU A 632 9.73 -20.07 -18.57
CA GLU A 632 9.02 -18.87 -19.04
C GLU A 632 9.82 -17.56 -18.88
N ALA A 633 11.14 -17.62 -19.06
CA ALA A 633 12.00 -16.45 -18.98
C ALA A 633 11.64 -15.42 -20.07
N GLY A 634 11.14 -14.24 -19.65
CA GLY A 634 10.62 -13.19 -20.52
C GLY A 634 11.68 -12.25 -21.12
N SER A 635 11.33 -10.97 -21.28
CA SER A 635 12.14 -9.93 -21.96
C SER A 635 13.59 -9.77 -21.44
N LYS A 636 13.87 -10.15 -20.19
CA LYS A 636 15.23 -10.10 -19.62
C LYS A 636 16.16 -11.12 -20.28
N LEU A 637 15.64 -12.31 -20.66
CA LEU A 637 16.39 -13.33 -21.38
C LEU A 637 16.79 -12.83 -22.76
N VAL A 638 15.84 -12.27 -23.51
CA VAL A 638 16.09 -11.67 -24.84
C VAL A 638 17.13 -10.55 -24.74
N LYS A 639 17.04 -9.71 -23.72
CA LYS A 639 18.00 -8.64 -23.50
C LYS A 639 19.38 -9.17 -23.13
N ALA A 640 19.47 -10.26 -22.35
CA ALA A 640 20.74 -10.91 -22.05
C ALA A 640 21.42 -11.45 -23.32
N GLN A 641 20.66 -12.12 -24.17
CA GLN A 641 21.13 -12.61 -25.48
C GLN A 641 21.65 -11.47 -26.37
N SER A 642 20.90 -10.34 -26.43
CA SER A 642 21.30 -9.18 -27.25
C SER A 642 22.57 -8.48 -26.72
N LEU A 643 22.87 -8.57 -25.43
CA LEU A 643 24.04 -7.97 -24.78
C LEU A 643 25.21 -8.96 -24.63
N GLY A 644 25.04 -10.23 -25.03
CA GLY A 644 26.05 -11.26 -24.87
C GLY A 644 26.35 -11.64 -23.42
N VAL A 645 25.38 -11.47 -22.52
CA VAL A 645 25.52 -11.83 -21.10
C VAL A 645 25.33 -13.34 -20.95
N THR A 646 26.17 -13.97 -20.13
CA THR A 646 26.09 -15.41 -19.86
C THR A 646 24.75 -15.76 -19.19
N ILE A 647 24.03 -16.68 -19.81
CA ILE A 647 22.75 -17.20 -19.30
C ILE A 647 23.04 -18.55 -18.67
N ILE A 648 22.54 -18.76 -17.45
CA ILE A 648 22.65 -20.02 -16.73
C ILE A 648 21.24 -20.47 -16.30
N ASN A 649 21.03 -21.78 -16.26
CA ASN A 649 19.83 -22.40 -15.70
C ASN A 649 20.04 -22.75 -14.20
N GLU A 650 19.03 -23.32 -13.56
CA GLU A 650 19.10 -23.65 -12.14
C GLU A 650 20.08 -24.81 -11.85
N GLU A 651 20.26 -25.77 -12.79
CA GLU A 651 21.23 -26.84 -12.62
C GLU A 651 22.66 -26.29 -12.66
N GLU A 652 22.97 -25.43 -13.61
CA GLU A 652 24.26 -24.75 -13.72
C GLU A 652 24.52 -23.85 -12.50
N PHE A 653 23.49 -23.17 -12.02
CA PHE A 653 23.57 -22.38 -10.78
C PHE A 653 23.89 -23.28 -9.58
N ASN A 654 23.21 -24.44 -9.46
CA ASN A 654 23.47 -25.42 -8.41
C ASN A 654 24.91 -25.97 -8.46
N GLU A 655 25.49 -26.15 -9.63
CA GLU A 655 26.89 -26.52 -9.78
C GLU A 655 27.84 -25.41 -9.30
N MET A 656 27.47 -24.12 -9.54
CA MET A 656 28.29 -22.98 -9.12
C MET A 656 28.27 -22.76 -7.60
N ILE A 657 27.24 -23.23 -6.89
CA ILE A 657 27.11 -23.07 -5.43
C ILE A 657 27.56 -24.32 -4.63
N LYS A 658 27.87 -25.45 -5.30
CA LYS A 658 28.54 -26.60 -4.68
C LYS A 658 30.00 -26.24 -4.38
#